data_0878eb9ec83a989fe0fa62c12f11c6f9
#
_entry.id   0878eb9ec83a989fe0fa62c12f11c6f9
#
_cell.length_a   1.000
_cell.length_b   1.000
_cell.length_c   1.000
_cell.angle_alpha   90.00
_cell.angle_beta   90.00
_cell.angle_gamma   90.00
#
_symmetry.space_group_name_H-M   'P 1'
#
loop_
_entity.id
_entity.type
_entity.pdbx_description
1 polymer ?
#
loop_
_entity_poly.entity_id
_entity_poly.type
_entity_poly.pdbx_seq_one_letter_code
_entity_poly.pdbx_strand_id
1 'polypeptide(L)'
;MDGNGAGSKGLRLERALGVGLAAMLAPVCMGQTTAATYPWQKMQMPTAAEVQRVWKAPPPEYGPNVYYSLNGAVDRDVLARDLDTAVQLGFHAVTVQPGRGNKEAYLSPEYFQMFKVLVEEAKKRDLRVWIIDDAGYPSGFAGGLISEKKPELRMQALTIAQTLPVKGGESLKQAVGPDTVAATATNAADERVAVSIANGGIAWTAPAGGDWSVRVVEHVFRTSPTASATNLTHRKDTTQSVEDYMDPAATMAWIQFTHEGYLKAMPEEFGKTIVGFRGDEPDYSIAGLPWTPKFFERFEQVKGYDVRPYVAAMLMASGGRGETLVKLTDAELRAKADYYDVFSQMFADGFFKVQGEWCAALGVEYQVHLNHEEMEMQLVRSEGDFMRDMKYVEVPGIDAIWHQIWTDTIADYPRLASSAAHIYGHPRSFTESFGAYRPAPDLAMARYVLTEQIVRGITLTEGMSYGASSPPPADATQQPAPAAAGPPRLRVPAAMADPGWPALMDYIRRLTYVMAMGRPGAEVAVYLPSSSMWLGDAASDVAFVSTERMLAERQIDFDIIGLDALATDLKAGPGVFETMSGNKYRVVVLPSLAAISQTELDRLRTFAKGGGKVLFLGRTPALVSRTAIMDARAAIPADFAWATVVTSAQLPPTPTPPGQPPAAPPEPMIVPAAIETAVNALVGAREVTLDAQDTALKVMMRRLKDANVYLFFNEGAQATEHTVTLNAGGKMAEVWDPQTGEVAPVTSLAAKGGVTVKVELKPHETELLVVR
;
A
#
# COMPACT_ATOMS: atom_id res chain seq x y z
N MET A 1 61.42 33.72 -33.88
CA MET A 1 62.06 32.42 -34.05
C MET A 1 61.19 31.46 -33.25
N ASP A 2 60.23 30.87 -33.89
CA ASP A 2 60.03 29.46 -34.20
C ASP A 2 59.84 28.60 -32.93
N GLY A 3 58.81 27.92 -32.73
CA GLY A 3 58.08 27.08 -33.61
C GLY A 3 56.89 26.35 -32.95
N ASN A 4 56.09 25.88 -33.84
CA ASN A 4 54.89 25.08 -33.70
C ASN A 4 54.91 23.86 -32.78
N GLY A 5 53.74 23.60 -32.14
CA GLY A 5 53.41 22.32 -31.56
C GLY A 5 51.88 22.14 -31.41
N ALA A 6 51.29 21.42 -32.34
CA ALA A 6 49.86 21.12 -32.35
C ALA A 6 49.45 20.20 -31.20
N GLY A 7 48.44 20.60 -30.44
CA GLY A 7 47.78 19.80 -29.39
C GLY A 7 46.33 19.55 -29.72
N SER A 8 45.97 18.30 -29.78
CA SER A 8 44.67 17.68 -30.07
C SER A 8 43.57 18.24 -29.16
N LYS A 9 42.47 18.68 -29.77
CA LYS A 9 41.22 18.99 -29.10
C LYS A 9 40.48 17.69 -28.80
N GLY A 10 40.52 17.28 -27.54
CA GLY A 10 39.57 16.27 -27.02
C GLY A 10 38.23 16.96 -26.72
N LEU A 11 37.20 16.56 -27.44
CA LEU A 11 35.81 16.91 -27.12
C LEU A 11 35.43 16.24 -25.80
N ARG A 12 35.21 17.03 -24.76
CA ARG A 12 34.40 16.59 -23.60
C ARG A 12 32.94 16.80 -23.97
N LEU A 13 32.23 15.70 -24.16
CA LEU A 13 30.76 15.67 -24.07
C LEU A 13 30.36 15.79 -22.60
N GLU A 14 30.06 17.01 -22.16
CA GLU A 14 29.39 17.20 -20.90
C GLU A 14 27.89 16.88 -21.03
N ARG A 15 27.44 16.09 -20.08
CA ARG A 15 26.09 15.64 -19.88
C ARG A 15 25.16 16.86 -19.69
N ALA A 16 24.28 17.07 -20.64
CA ALA A 16 23.10 17.93 -20.50
C ALA A 16 21.85 17.06 -20.57
N LEU A 17 21.51 16.41 -19.43
CA LEU A 17 20.22 15.76 -19.21
C LEU A 17 19.89 15.94 -17.73
N GLY A 18 19.03 16.90 -17.42
CA GLY A 18 18.59 17.15 -16.06
C GLY A 18 18.01 18.54 -15.80
N VAL A 19 17.38 19.17 -16.79
CA VAL A 19 16.63 20.40 -16.55
C VAL A 19 15.42 20.39 -17.49
N GLY A 20 14.32 19.85 -17.00
CA GLY A 20 13.09 19.79 -17.81
C GLY A 20 11.79 19.69 -17.02
N LEU A 21 11.83 19.56 -15.68
CA LEU A 21 10.59 19.43 -14.88
C LEU A 21 10.42 20.49 -13.78
N ALA A 22 11.35 21.44 -13.64
CA ALA A 22 11.30 22.47 -12.60
C ALA A 22 10.61 23.79 -13.00
N ALA A 23 9.94 23.85 -14.14
CA ALA A 23 9.47 25.13 -14.70
C ALA A 23 7.94 25.28 -14.80
N MET A 24 7.13 24.45 -14.11
CA MET A 24 5.67 24.66 -14.03
C MET A 24 5.13 24.81 -12.60
N LEU A 25 5.96 24.93 -11.60
CA LEU A 25 5.54 25.48 -10.33
C LEU A 25 5.57 27.00 -10.47
N ALA A 26 4.41 27.61 -10.77
CA ALA A 26 4.24 29.04 -10.56
C ALA A 26 4.62 29.30 -9.09
N PRO A 27 5.53 30.24 -8.79
CA PRO A 27 5.89 30.50 -7.42
C PRO A 27 4.68 31.11 -6.71
N VAL A 28 3.96 30.29 -5.94
CA VAL A 28 3.35 30.84 -4.75
C VAL A 28 4.55 31.39 -3.97
N CYS A 29 4.64 32.72 -3.80
CA CYS A 29 5.62 33.35 -2.93
C CYS A 29 5.41 32.90 -1.50
N MET A 30 5.76 31.65 -1.20
CA MET A 30 6.05 31.21 0.14
C MET A 30 7.51 31.55 0.38
N GLY A 31 7.77 32.50 1.28
CA GLY A 31 9.10 32.66 1.83
C GLY A 31 9.58 31.27 2.24
N GLN A 32 10.86 30.95 1.97
CA GLN A 32 11.50 29.68 2.34
C GLN A 32 11.49 29.50 3.87
N THR A 33 10.34 29.18 4.43
CA THR A 33 10.26 28.51 5.71
C THR A 33 10.30 27.02 5.37
N THR A 34 11.43 26.36 5.63
CA THR A 34 11.45 24.90 5.72
C THR A 34 10.30 24.52 6.64
N ALA A 35 9.31 23.79 6.12
CA ALA A 35 8.17 23.36 6.90
C ALA A 35 8.67 22.69 8.17
N ALA A 36 8.08 23.00 9.32
CA ALA A 36 8.49 22.43 10.59
C ALA A 36 8.20 20.93 10.55
N THR A 37 9.25 20.11 10.72
CA THR A 37 9.08 18.67 10.85
C THR A 37 8.87 18.33 12.32
N TYR A 38 7.77 17.66 12.63
CA TYR A 38 7.39 17.33 13.99
C TYR A 38 8.00 16.00 14.45
N PRO A 39 8.17 15.77 15.78
CA PRO A 39 8.76 14.54 16.29
C PRO A 39 8.04 13.27 15.84
N TRP A 40 6.71 13.28 15.72
CA TRP A 40 5.92 12.12 15.29
C TRP A 40 6.04 11.79 13.80
N GLN A 41 6.60 12.69 13.00
CA GLN A 41 6.87 12.48 11.57
C GLN A 41 8.22 11.81 11.31
N LYS A 42 9.05 11.64 12.33
CA LYS A 42 10.39 11.08 12.20
C LYS A 42 10.61 9.91 13.13
N MET A 43 11.38 8.96 12.66
CA MET A 43 11.86 7.87 13.49
C MET A 43 12.60 8.41 14.72
N GLN A 44 12.11 8.09 15.91
CA GLN A 44 12.70 8.48 17.17
C GLN A 44 13.54 7.32 17.71
N MET A 45 14.66 7.64 18.35
CA MET A 45 15.51 6.65 19.03
C MET A 45 15.63 6.99 20.53
N PRO A 46 14.52 6.93 21.29
CA PRO A 46 14.53 7.24 22.70
C PRO A 46 15.19 6.12 23.54
N THR A 47 15.55 6.47 24.75
CA THR A 47 15.82 5.48 25.80
C THR A 47 14.51 4.92 26.36
N ALA A 48 14.56 3.74 26.98
CA ALA A 48 13.40 3.18 27.65
C ALA A 48 12.84 4.11 28.75
N ALA A 49 13.71 4.83 29.45
CA ALA A 49 13.28 5.81 30.45
C ALA A 49 12.55 7.01 29.86
N GLU A 50 12.91 7.46 28.65
CA GLU A 50 12.20 8.52 27.94
C GLU A 50 10.82 8.05 27.50
N VAL A 51 10.68 6.84 26.99
CA VAL A 51 9.39 6.23 26.65
C VAL A 51 8.52 6.08 27.90
N GLN A 52 9.08 5.54 28.98
CA GLN A 52 8.37 5.30 30.25
C GLN A 52 7.78 6.58 30.86
N ARG A 53 8.44 7.72 30.66
CA ARG A 53 8.00 9.00 31.24
C ARG A 53 6.58 9.41 30.79
N VAL A 54 6.21 9.07 29.56
CA VAL A 54 4.91 9.39 28.98
C VAL A 54 4.02 8.17 28.75
N TRP A 55 4.48 6.99 29.19
CA TRP A 55 3.85 5.69 28.97
C TRP A 55 2.38 5.63 29.42
N LYS A 56 2.03 6.25 30.58
CA LYS A 56 0.66 6.24 31.09
C LYS A 56 -0.30 7.04 30.22
N ALA A 57 0.17 8.13 29.61
CA ALA A 57 -0.59 9.01 28.77
C ALA A 57 0.25 9.50 27.58
N PRO A 58 0.43 8.66 26.55
CA PRO A 58 1.22 9.03 25.38
C PRO A 58 0.67 10.25 24.63
N PRO A 59 1.48 10.93 23.80
CA PRO A 59 1.03 12.08 23.01
C PRO A 59 -0.15 11.74 22.08
N PRO A 60 -1.06 12.71 21.83
CA PRO A 60 -2.28 12.49 21.04
C PRO A 60 -1.99 12.00 19.60
N GLU A 61 -0.85 12.35 19.01
CA GLU A 61 -0.46 11.97 17.67
C GLU A 61 -0.21 10.45 17.49
N TYR A 62 -0.15 9.70 18.60
CA TYR A 62 -0.05 8.23 18.64
C TYR A 62 -1.36 7.59 19.11
N GLY A 63 -2.37 8.38 19.37
CA GLY A 63 -3.66 7.89 19.85
C GLY A 63 -4.55 7.36 18.74
N PRO A 64 -5.55 6.54 19.12
CA PRO A 64 -6.55 6.06 18.18
C PRO A 64 -7.30 7.20 17.50
N ASN A 65 -7.65 6.98 16.25
CA ASN A 65 -8.35 7.88 15.38
C ASN A 65 -9.78 7.37 15.12
N VAL A 66 -10.69 8.24 14.76
CA VAL A 66 -12.05 7.85 14.37
C VAL A 66 -12.47 8.52 13.07
N TYR A 67 -13.02 7.72 12.16
CA TYR A 67 -13.57 8.19 10.89
C TYR A 67 -14.90 8.90 11.11
N TYR A 68 -14.87 10.22 11.00
CA TYR A 68 -16.00 11.09 11.31
C TYR A 68 -16.68 11.60 10.04
N SER A 69 -17.87 11.07 9.73
CA SER A 69 -18.66 11.51 8.58
C SER A 69 -19.56 12.70 8.93
N LEU A 70 -19.39 13.82 8.22
CA LEU A 70 -20.19 15.04 8.35
C LEU A 70 -21.55 14.91 7.65
N ASN A 71 -22.44 14.04 8.12
CA ASN A 71 -23.72 13.83 7.47
C ASN A 71 -24.79 14.82 7.95
N GLY A 72 -25.57 15.34 7.01
CA GLY A 72 -26.72 16.22 7.29
C GLY A 72 -26.31 17.68 7.59
N ALA A 73 -27.20 18.43 8.20
CA ALA A 73 -26.94 19.82 8.58
C ALA A 73 -26.14 19.87 9.89
N VAL A 74 -24.86 20.15 9.80
CA VAL A 74 -23.96 20.30 10.95
C VAL A 74 -23.74 21.78 11.24
N ASP A 75 -23.97 22.16 12.48
CA ASP A 75 -23.66 23.49 13.03
C ASP A 75 -22.63 23.34 14.15
N ARG A 76 -22.24 24.46 14.77
CA ARG A 76 -21.25 24.48 15.87
C ARG A 76 -21.65 23.56 17.02
N ASP A 77 -22.93 23.54 17.41
CA ASP A 77 -23.41 22.77 18.57
C ASP A 77 -23.39 21.27 18.27
N VAL A 78 -23.75 20.87 17.02
CA VAL A 78 -23.62 19.49 16.53
C VAL A 78 -22.16 19.05 16.52
N LEU A 79 -21.27 19.86 15.96
CA LEU A 79 -19.84 19.58 15.93
C LEU A 79 -19.24 19.46 17.34
N ALA A 80 -19.58 20.41 18.23
CA ALA A 80 -19.12 20.38 19.62
C ALA A 80 -19.54 19.08 20.33
N ARG A 81 -20.84 18.73 20.23
CA ARG A 81 -21.39 17.49 20.81
C ARG A 81 -20.67 16.23 20.28
N ASP A 82 -20.47 16.14 18.96
CA ASP A 82 -19.89 14.97 18.32
C ASP A 82 -18.42 14.82 18.69
N LEU A 83 -17.66 15.91 18.72
CA LEU A 83 -16.27 15.91 19.14
C LEU A 83 -16.09 15.67 20.65
N ASP A 84 -17.02 16.17 21.52
CA ASP A 84 -17.04 15.82 22.94
C ASP A 84 -17.24 14.32 23.13
N THR A 85 -18.12 13.72 22.34
CA THR A 85 -18.33 12.26 22.37
C THR A 85 -17.10 11.49 21.91
N ALA A 86 -16.43 11.94 20.85
CA ALA A 86 -15.17 11.31 20.39
C ALA A 86 -14.10 11.31 21.51
N VAL A 87 -13.94 12.45 22.21
CA VAL A 87 -13.02 12.53 23.36
C VAL A 87 -13.44 11.58 24.49
N GLN A 88 -14.75 11.54 24.83
CA GLN A 88 -15.26 10.62 25.85
C GLN A 88 -15.04 9.14 25.51
N LEU A 89 -15.03 8.82 24.23
CA LEU A 89 -14.72 7.48 23.72
C LEU A 89 -13.21 7.19 23.68
N GLY A 90 -12.35 8.14 24.05
CA GLY A 90 -10.89 7.95 24.13
C GLY A 90 -10.16 8.18 22.80
N PHE A 91 -10.81 8.79 21.80
CA PHE A 91 -10.13 9.16 20.56
C PHE A 91 -9.33 10.46 20.73
N HIS A 92 -8.21 10.54 20.00
CA HIS A 92 -7.28 11.66 20.03
C HIS A 92 -7.16 12.39 18.69
N ALA A 93 -7.76 11.82 17.65
CA ALA A 93 -7.88 12.43 16.34
C ALA A 93 -9.23 12.07 15.71
N VAL A 94 -9.63 12.87 14.74
CA VAL A 94 -10.76 12.60 13.85
C VAL A 94 -10.28 12.67 12.40
N THR A 95 -10.64 11.68 11.61
CA THR A 95 -10.49 11.71 10.16
C THR A 95 -11.82 12.14 9.56
N VAL A 96 -11.85 13.32 8.99
CA VAL A 96 -13.11 14.00 8.64
C VAL A 96 -13.44 13.77 7.17
N GLN A 97 -14.57 13.11 6.93
CA GLN A 97 -15.10 12.90 5.59
C GLN A 97 -16.27 13.89 5.32
N PRO A 98 -16.29 14.54 4.15
CA PRO A 98 -17.48 15.25 3.67
C PRO A 98 -18.67 14.29 3.57
N GLY A 99 -19.75 14.60 4.30
CA GLY A 99 -20.88 13.70 4.45
C GLY A 99 -21.98 13.90 3.41
N ARG A 100 -23.00 13.04 3.50
CA ARG A 100 -24.21 13.12 2.68
C ARG A 100 -25.24 14.09 3.29
N GLY A 101 -25.87 14.90 2.44
CA GLY A 101 -26.94 15.78 2.87
C GLY A 101 -26.48 17.01 3.66
N ASN A 102 -25.22 17.39 3.55
CA ASN A 102 -24.73 18.66 4.04
C ASN A 102 -25.47 19.80 3.37
N LYS A 103 -25.76 20.84 4.14
CA LYS A 103 -26.36 22.07 3.61
C LYS A 103 -25.37 22.81 2.73
N GLU A 104 -24.11 22.82 3.12
CA GLU A 104 -22.99 23.43 2.43
C GLU A 104 -22.48 22.47 1.35
N ALA A 105 -22.42 22.94 0.10
CA ALA A 105 -21.88 22.14 -1.00
C ALA A 105 -20.38 21.90 -0.79
N TYR A 106 -19.93 20.66 -1.00
CA TYR A 106 -18.53 20.30 -0.89
C TYR A 106 -17.64 21.24 -1.72
N LEU A 107 -16.53 21.69 -1.15
CA LEU A 107 -15.57 22.66 -1.71
C LEU A 107 -16.12 24.08 -1.94
N SER A 108 -17.34 24.38 -1.48
CA SER A 108 -17.85 25.77 -1.52
C SER A 108 -17.19 26.63 -0.43
N PRO A 109 -17.22 27.97 -0.56
CA PRO A 109 -16.75 28.86 0.51
C PRO A 109 -17.46 28.59 1.85
N GLU A 110 -18.75 28.28 1.83
CA GLU A 110 -19.57 27.96 3.00
C GLU A 110 -19.11 26.65 3.64
N TYR A 111 -18.75 25.63 2.84
CA TYR A 111 -18.17 24.39 3.31
C TYR A 111 -16.87 24.63 4.08
N PHE A 112 -15.95 25.42 3.53
CA PHE A 112 -14.69 25.74 4.22
C PHE A 112 -14.91 26.55 5.50
N GLN A 113 -15.94 27.40 5.58
CA GLN A 113 -16.29 28.09 6.83
C GLN A 113 -16.81 27.11 7.89
N MET A 114 -17.66 26.16 7.50
CA MET A 114 -18.13 25.09 8.39
C MET A 114 -16.95 24.23 8.87
N PHE A 115 -16.06 23.85 7.95
CA PHE A 115 -14.87 23.06 8.29
C PHE A 115 -13.91 23.80 9.23
N LYS A 116 -13.77 25.12 9.07
CA LYS A 116 -13.00 25.95 10.00
C LYS A 116 -13.59 25.90 11.42
N VAL A 117 -14.92 25.94 11.56
CA VAL A 117 -15.59 25.78 12.86
C VAL A 117 -15.27 24.40 13.45
N LEU A 118 -15.25 23.33 12.65
CA LEU A 118 -14.86 21.99 13.11
C LEU A 118 -13.43 21.99 13.65
N VAL A 119 -12.48 22.57 12.93
CA VAL A 119 -11.07 22.63 13.36
C VAL A 119 -10.91 23.46 14.64
N GLU A 120 -11.63 24.57 14.78
CA GLU A 120 -11.68 25.36 16.02
C GLU A 120 -12.21 24.53 17.21
N GLU A 121 -13.26 23.76 17.01
CA GLU A 121 -13.84 22.90 18.05
C GLU A 121 -12.92 21.69 18.37
N ALA A 122 -12.25 21.11 17.38
CA ALA A 122 -11.25 20.07 17.59
C ALA A 122 -10.06 20.58 18.41
N LYS A 123 -9.55 21.77 18.07
CA LYS A 123 -8.44 22.42 18.76
C LYS A 123 -8.74 22.69 20.26
N LYS A 124 -9.96 23.10 20.59
CA LYS A 124 -10.38 23.29 21.98
C LYS A 124 -10.33 21.99 22.81
N ARG A 125 -10.39 20.85 22.17
CA ARG A 125 -10.43 19.51 22.76
C ARG A 125 -9.11 18.77 22.66
N ASP A 126 -8.05 19.41 22.17
CA ASP A 126 -6.74 18.82 21.84
C ASP A 126 -6.84 17.63 20.88
N LEU A 127 -7.86 17.62 20.02
CA LEU A 127 -8.00 16.65 18.92
C LEU A 127 -7.17 17.07 17.71
N ARG A 128 -6.56 16.10 17.05
CA ARG A 128 -5.95 16.27 15.73
C ARG A 128 -6.99 16.00 14.65
N VAL A 129 -6.80 16.63 13.50
CA VAL A 129 -7.71 16.50 12.34
C VAL A 129 -6.92 15.97 11.17
N TRP A 130 -7.32 14.81 10.67
CA TRP A 130 -7.01 14.30 9.34
C TRP A 130 -8.15 14.70 8.40
N ILE A 131 -7.83 15.03 7.17
CA ILE A 131 -8.81 15.39 6.14
C ILE A 131 -8.87 14.27 5.14
N ILE A 132 -10.04 13.64 4.96
CA ILE A 132 -10.29 12.80 3.79
C ILE A 132 -10.19 13.70 2.56
N ASP A 133 -9.38 13.28 1.64
CA ASP A 133 -8.94 14.09 0.50
C ASP A 133 -10.04 14.32 -0.55
N ASP A 134 -11.16 13.57 -0.48
CA ASP A 134 -12.33 13.75 -1.37
C ASP A 134 -13.68 13.45 -0.68
N ALA A 135 -14.76 13.70 -1.36
CA ALA A 135 -16.14 13.42 -0.93
C ALA A 135 -16.64 12.05 -1.40
N GLY A 136 -15.84 11.03 -1.26
CA GLY A 136 -16.14 9.65 -1.69
C GLY A 136 -14.87 8.88 -1.94
N TYR A 137 -15.02 7.64 -2.35
CA TYR A 137 -13.92 6.76 -2.73
C TYR A 137 -14.15 6.17 -4.14
N PRO A 138 -13.07 5.81 -4.87
CA PRO A 138 -11.68 6.14 -4.54
C PRO A 138 -11.40 7.65 -4.58
N SER A 139 -10.26 8.08 -4.02
CA SER A 139 -9.79 9.48 -4.10
C SER A 139 -9.67 9.96 -5.55
N GLY A 140 -9.89 11.27 -5.83
CA GLY A 140 -9.59 11.82 -7.16
C GLY A 140 -10.76 12.45 -7.91
N PHE A 141 -11.97 12.51 -7.33
CA PHE A 141 -13.14 13.14 -7.96
C PHE A 141 -13.13 14.67 -7.87
N ALA A 142 -12.58 15.23 -6.81
CA ALA A 142 -12.75 16.64 -6.39
C ALA A 142 -14.22 17.04 -6.36
N GLY A 143 -15.08 16.18 -5.78
CA GLY A 143 -16.51 16.43 -5.82
C GLY A 143 -17.12 16.47 -7.24
N GLY A 144 -16.46 15.94 -8.26
CA GLY A 144 -16.85 15.96 -9.69
C GLY A 144 -16.24 17.11 -10.49
N LEU A 145 -15.44 17.96 -9.86
CA LEU A 145 -14.80 19.10 -10.55
C LEU A 145 -13.81 18.66 -11.63
N ILE A 146 -13.16 17.49 -11.46
CA ILE A 146 -12.31 16.92 -12.51
C ILE A 146 -13.12 16.71 -13.79
N SER A 147 -14.22 15.99 -13.72
CA SER A 147 -15.08 15.73 -14.88
C SER A 147 -15.69 17.00 -15.48
N GLU A 148 -15.99 17.99 -14.62
CA GLU A 148 -16.62 19.25 -15.08
C GLU A 148 -15.63 20.24 -15.70
N LYS A 149 -14.44 20.43 -15.05
CA LYS A 149 -13.50 21.51 -15.39
C LYS A 149 -12.29 21.01 -16.17
N LYS A 150 -11.95 19.73 -16.05
CA LYS A 150 -10.76 19.09 -16.62
C LYS A 150 -11.07 17.70 -17.20
N PRO A 151 -12.10 17.59 -18.07
CA PRO A 151 -12.56 16.29 -18.56
C PRO A 151 -11.48 15.50 -19.31
N GLU A 152 -10.46 16.18 -19.83
CA GLU A 152 -9.30 15.57 -20.48
C GLU A 152 -8.34 14.87 -19.49
N LEU A 153 -8.40 15.22 -18.20
CA LEU A 153 -7.56 14.66 -17.14
C LEU A 153 -8.23 13.52 -16.37
N ARG A 154 -9.31 12.96 -16.91
CA ARG A 154 -10.00 11.82 -16.31
C ARG A 154 -9.25 10.52 -16.56
N MET A 155 -9.41 9.56 -15.65
CA MET A 155 -8.89 8.20 -15.78
C MET A 155 -9.26 7.55 -17.10
N GLN A 156 -8.31 6.89 -17.73
CA GLN A 156 -8.46 6.29 -19.07
C GLN A 156 -8.04 4.83 -19.08
N ALA A 157 -8.61 4.09 -20.02
CA ALA A 157 -8.23 2.71 -20.29
C ALA A 157 -8.24 2.42 -21.79
N LEU A 158 -7.53 1.38 -22.19
CA LEU A 158 -7.60 0.83 -23.53
C LEU A 158 -8.73 -0.20 -23.64
N THR A 159 -9.38 -0.22 -24.79
CA THR A 159 -10.38 -1.23 -25.16
C THR A 159 -10.27 -1.60 -26.64
N ILE A 160 -10.74 -2.81 -27.01
CA ILE A 160 -10.88 -3.19 -28.41
C ILE A 160 -12.18 -2.61 -28.94
N ALA A 161 -12.06 -1.64 -29.85
CA ALA A 161 -13.23 -1.01 -30.50
C ALA A 161 -13.74 -1.82 -31.69
N GLN A 162 -12.83 -2.42 -32.48
CA GLN A 162 -13.19 -3.17 -33.67
C GLN A 162 -12.30 -4.40 -33.84
N THR A 163 -12.87 -5.47 -34.38
CA THR A 163 -12.15 -6.66 -34.86
C THR A 163 -12.51 -6.92 -36.30
N LEU A 164 -11.53 -6.83 -37.17
CA LEU A 164 -11.71 -6.85 -38.63
C LEU A 164 -11.02 -8.09 -39.23
N PRO A 165 -11.76 -9.05 -39.76
CA PRO A 165 -11.17 -10.19 -40.46
C PRO A 165 -10.57 -9.76 -41.81
N VAL A 166 -9.39 -10.28 -42.18
CA VAL A 166 -8.70 -9.99 -43.41
C VAL A 166 -8.08 -11.29 -43.94
N LYS A 167 -8.40 -11.70 -45.17
CA LYS A 167 -7.78 -12.90 -45.75
C LYS A 167 -6.37 -12.61 -46.23
N GLY A 168 -5.53 -13.66 -46.20
CA GLY A 168 -4.16 -13.56 -46.67
C GLY A 168 -4.10 -13.02 -48.12
N GLY A 169 -3.27 -11.99 -48.36
CA GLY A 169 -3.12 -11.29 -49.60
C GLY A 169 -4.13 -10.17 -49.83
N GLU A 170 -5.19 -10.04 -49.03
CA GLU A 170 -6.18 -8.96 -49.16
C GLU A 170 -5.71 -7.66 -48.50
N SER A 171 -6.18 -6.55 -49.04
CA SER A 171 -5.92 -5.21 -48.48
C SER A 171 -7.11 -4.71 -47.68
N LEU A 172 -6.86 -4.31 -46.44
CA LEU A 172 -7.80 -3.63 -45.56
C LEU A 172 -7.64 -2.11 -45.71
N LYS A 173 -8.76 -1.40 -45.91
CA LYS A 173 -8.85 0.05 -45.76
C LYS A 173 -10.01 0.36 -44.83
N GLN A 174 -9.73 0.92 -43.69
CA GLN A 174 -10.72 1.20 -42.62
C GLN A 174 -10.51 2.58 -42.05
N ALA A 175 -11.56 3.40 -42.02
CA ALA A 175 -11.57 4.62 -41.23
C ALA A 175 -11.65 4.27 -39.73
N VAL A 176 -10.90 4.99 -38.90
CA VAL A 176 -10.89 4.82 -37.44
C VAL A 176 -11.17 6.17 -36.77
N GLY A 177 -11.67 6.10 -35.53
CA GLY A 177 -11.95 7.26 -34.69
C GLY A 177 -10.71 8.01 -34.23
N PRO A 178 -10.89 9.25 -33.73
CA PRO A 178 -9.77 10.06 -33.21
C PRO A 178 -9.15 9.46 -31.97
N ASP A 179 -9.87 8.62 -31.22
CA ASP A 179 -9.44 8.00 -29.98
C ASP A 179 -8.66 6.70 -30.21
N THR A 180 -8.42 6.33 -31.49
CA THR A 180 -7.66 5.14 -31.86
C THR A 180 -6.17 5.35 -31.59
N VAL A 181 -5.57 4.48 -30.76
CA VAL A 181 -4.18 4.59 -30.30
C VAL A 181 -3.28 3.44 -30.78
N ALA A 182 -3.85 2.31 -31.15
CA ALA A 182 -3.12 1.18 -31.70
C ALA A 182 -4.00 0.33 -32.63
N ALA A 183 -3.35 -0.37 -33.56
CA ALA A 183 -3.98 -1.44 -34.33
C ALA A 183 -2.98 -2.59 -34.49
N THR A 184 -3.44 -3.82 -34.31
CA THR A 184 -2.62 -5.01 -34.37
C THR A 184 -3.28 -6.08 -35.21
N ALA A 185 -2.57 -6.60 -36.21
CA ALA A 185 -2.95 -7.78 -36.97
C ALA A 185 -2.35 -9.03 -36.34
N THR A 186 -3.17 -10.06 -36.13
CA THR A 186 -2.75 -11.38 -35.65
C THR A 186 -3.33 -12.48 -36.52
N ASN A 187 -2.63 -13.62 -36.63
CA ASN A 187 -3.14 -14.80 -37.33
C ASN A 187 -3.12 -16.04 -36.41
N ALA A 188 -3.58 -17.18 -36.95
CA ALA A 188 -3.64 -18.43 -36.20
C ALA A 188 -2.27 -19.03 -35.85
N ALA A 189 -1.17 -18.53 -36.45
CA ALA A 189 0.21 -18.92 -36.14
C ALA A 189 0.86 -18.02 -35.09
N ASP A 190 0.06 -17.19 -34.37
CA ASP A 190 0.50 -16.19 -33.40
C ASP A 190 1.47 -15.13 -33.96
N GLU A 191 1.54 -15.00 -35.28
CA GLU A 191 2.23 -13.87 -35.89
C GLU A 191 1.47 -12.59 -35.58
N ARG A 192 2.22 -11.54 -35.26
CA ARG A 192 1.62 -10.23 -34.94
C ARG A 192 2.37 -9.09 -35.61
N VAL A 193 1.61 -8.16 -36.13
CA VAL A 193 2.12 -7.00 -36.86
C VAL A 193 1.42 -5.75 -36.34
N ALA A 194 2.19 -4.75 -35.94
CA ALA A 194 1.66 -3.43 -35.69
C ALA A 194 1.17 -2.81 -37.01
N VAL A 195 -0.08 -2.37 -37.03
CA VAL A 195 -0.69 -1.76 -38.22
C VAL A 195 -0.66 -0.25 -38.03
N SER A 196 -0.07 0.45 -39.00
CA SER A 196 0.05 1.90 -38.94
C SER A 196 -1.31 2.58 -39.06
N ILE A 197 -1.55 3.57 -38.22
CA ILE A 197 -2.70 4.48 -38.25
C ILE A 197 -2.22 5.79 -38.85
N ALA A 198 -2.81 6.22 -39.97
CA ALA A 198 -2.46 7.48 -40.64
C ALA A 198 -3.69 8.14 -41.21
N ASN A 199 -3.79 9.47 -41.12
CA ASN A 199 -4.88 10.28 -41.67
C ASN A 199 -6.28 9.79 -41.23
N GLY A 200 -6.45 9.35 -40.01
CA GLY A 200 -7.73 8.84 -39.47
C GLY A 200 -8.15 7.50 -40.06
N GLY A 201 -7.20 6.68 -40.53
CA GLY A 201 -7.50 5.38 -41.12
C GLY A 201 -6.35 4.37 -41.01
N ILE A 202 -6.69 3.13 -41.28
CA ILE A 202 -5.81 2.00 -41.46
C ILE A 202 -5.76 1.61 -42.91
N ALA A 203 -4.57 1.46 -43.49
CA ALA A 203 -4.31 0.86 -44.77
C ALA A 203 -3.27 -0.21 -44.64
N TRP A 204 -3.66 -1.48 -44.75
CA TRP A 204 -2.78 -2.60 -44.54
C TRP A 204 -3.09 -3.77 -45.49
N THR A 205 -2.06 -4.43 -45.97
CA THR A 205 -2.23 -5.62 -46.81
C THR A 205 -1.72 -6.84 -46.05
N ALA A 206 -2.59 -7.82 -45.84
CA ALA A 206 -2.24 -9.04 -45.15
C ALA A 206 -1.19 -9.81 -45.92
N PRO A 207 -0.14 -10.38 -45.27
CA PRO A 207 0.76 -11.31 -45.86
C PRO A 207 0.01 -12.47 -46.53
N ALA A 208 0.54 -13.02 -47.61
CA ALA A 208 -0.06 -14.17 -48.30
C ALA A 208 -0.02 -15.41 -47.39
N GLY A 209 -1.12 -16.15 -47.37
CA GLY A 209 -1.26 -17.35 -46.54
C GLY A 209 -1.90 -17.08 -45.18
N GLY A 210 -2.94 -17.85 -44.86
CA GLY A 210 -3.69 -17.76 -43.61
C GLY A 210 -4.67 -16.57 -43.53
N ASP A 211 -5.56 -16.61 -42.57
CA ASP A 211 -6.49 -15.54 -42.26
C ASP A 211 -5.96 -14.71 -41.08
N TRP A 212 -6.18 -13.40 -41.16
CA TRP A 212 -5.76 -12.42 -40.16
C TRP A 212 -6.94 -11.76 -39.47
N SER A 213 -6.74 -11.31 -38.26
CA SER A 213 -7.66 -10.42 -37.54
C SER A 213 -6.92 -9.14 -37.18
N VAL A 214 -7.43 -7.99 -37.67
CA VAL A 214 -6.94 -6.68 -37.26
C VAL A 214 -7.81 -6.17 -36.14
N ARG A 215 -7.23 -5.94 -34.97
CA ARG A 215 -7.91 -5.37 -33.80
C ARG A 215 -7.51 -3.92 -33.65
N VAL A 216 -8.52 -3.07 -33.63
CA VAL A 216 -8.38 -1.62 -33.42
C VAL A 216 -8.59 -1.34 -31.96
N VAL A 217 -7.62 -0.69 -31.34
CA VAL A 217 -7.63 -0.33 -29.91
C VAL A 217 -7.83 1.17 -29.76
N GLU A 218 -8.81 1.53 -28.95
CA GLU A 218 -9.13 2.91 -28.60
C GLU A 218 -8.93 3.14 -27.10
N HIS A 219 -8.62 4.39 -26.73
CA HIS A 219 -8.72 4.81 -25.36
C HIS A 219 -10.16 5.25 -25.03
N VAL A 220 -10.55 5.02 -23.79
CA VAL A 220 -11.88 5.41 -23.28
C VAL A 220 -11.73 5.92 -21.86
N PHE A 221 -12.56 6.88 -21.48
CA PHE A 221 -12.61 7.29 -20.08
C PHE A 221 -13.30 6.23 -19.23
N ARG A 222 -12.77 6.02 -18.02
CA ARG A 222 -13.22 5.01 -17.05
C ARG A 222 -13.29 5.60 -15.67
N THR A 223 -13.92 4.85 -14.77
CA THR A 223 -13.84 5.03 -13.33
C THR A 223 -13.73 3.67 -12.67
N SER A 224 -13.18 3.60 -11.44
CA SER A 224 -13.15 2.38 -10.67
C SER A 224 -14.59 1.86 -10.40
N PRO A 225 -14.84 0.56 -10.49
CA PRO A 225 -16.12 -0.04 -10.09
C PRO A 225 -16.39 0.05 -8.59
N THR A 226 -15.36 0.29 -7.77
CA THR A 226 -15.51 0.54 -6.33
C THR A 226 -16.02 1.93 -6.04
N ALA A 227 -15.99 2.83 -7.05
CA ALA A 227 -16.40 4.22 -6.91
C ALA A 227 -17.77 4.36 -6.24
N SER A 228 -17.77 4.95 -5.05
CA SER A 228 -19.00 5.29 -4.36
C SER A 228 -19.53 6.60 -4.89
N ALA A 229 -20.75 6.57 -5.42
CA ALA A 229 -21.49 7.76 -5.86
C ALA A 229 -21.90 8.70 -4.72
N THR A 230 -21.05 8.87 -3.72
CA THR A 230 -21.27 9.86 -2.64
C THR A 230 -21.09 11.27 -3.13
N ASN A 231 -20.56 11.44 -4.32
CA ASN A 231 -20.46 12.72 -4.97
C ASN A 231 -21.83 13.29 -5.32
N LEU A 232 -22.47 13.90 -4.35
CA LEU A 232 -23.83 14.45 -4.46
C LEU A 232 -23.89 15.78 -5.23
N THR A 233 -22.75 16.42 -5.45
CA THR A 233 -22.68 17.74 -6.07
C THR A 233 -22.73 17.71 -7.59
N HIS A 234 -22.33 16.60 -8.22
CA HIS A 234 -22.24 16.47 -9.69
C HIS A 234 -22.94 15.24 -10.26
N ARG A 235 -24.23 15.09 -9.98
CA ARG A 235 -25.10 14.02 -10.52
C ARG A 235 -25.18 13.97 -12.04
N LYS A 236 -24.58 14.93 -12.74
CA LYS A 236 -24.60 15.00 -14.21
C LYS A 236 -23.47 14.24 -14.87
N ASP A 237 -22.42 13.88 -14.15
CA ASP A 237 -21.36 13.05 -14.69
C ASP A 237 -21.78 11.59 -14.67
N THR A 238 -22.20 11.08 -15.81
CA THR A 238 -22.58 9.67 -15.97
C THR A 238 -21.39 8.73 -15.90
N THR A 239 -20.15 9.23 -16.02
CA THR A 239 -18.93 8.44 -15.94
C THR A 239 -18.38 8.34 -14.54
N GLN A 240 -18.74 9.27 -13.65
CA GLN A 240 -18.19 9.38 -12.29
C GLN A 240 -16.67 9.19 -12.24
N SER A 241 -15.97 9.73 -13.25
CA SER A 241 -14.55 9.52 -13.39
C SER A 241 -13.75 10.25 -12.33
N VAL A 242 -12.78 9.54 -11.76
CA VAL A 242 -11.67 10.14 -11.01
C VAL A 242 -10.65 10.71 -11.98
N GLU A 243 -9.64 11.39 -11.45
CA GLU A 243 -8.51 11.88 -12.21
C GLU A 243 -7.65 10.74 -12.81
N ASP A 244 -6.79 11.07 -13.76
CA ASP A 244 -5.81 10.12 -14.32
C ASP A 244 -4.58 10.02 -13.41
N TYR A 245 -4.58 9.07 -12.49
CA TYR A 245 -3.52 8.87 -11.50
C TYR A 245 -2.11 8.67 -12.10
N MET A 246 -2.00 8.33 -13.38
CA MET A 246 -0.70 8.23 -14.05
C MET A 246 -0.18 9.57 -14.60
N ASP A 247 -1.01 10.63 -14.61
CA ASP A 247 -0.59 11.96 -15.05
C ASP A 247 -0.41 12.91 -13.85
N PRO A 248 0.83 13.31 -13.51
CA PRO A 248 1.08 14.26 -12.43
C PRO A 248 0.32 15.58 -12.56
N ALA A 249 -0.05 15.97 -13.78
CA ALA A 249 -0.84 17.19 -14.00
C ALA A 249 -2.30 17.01 -13.59
N ALA A 250 -2.83 15.80 -13.69
CA ALA A 250 -4.17 15.47 -13.22
C ALA A 250 -4.25 15.53 -11.69
N THR A 251 -3.32 14.86 -11.02
CA THR A 251 -3.22 14.88 -9.55
C THR A 251 -3.00 16.30 -9.02
N MET A 252 -2.14 17.09 -9.66
CA MET A 252 -1.95 18.49 -9.27
C MET A 252 -3.22 19.33 -9.47
N ALA A 253 -3.98 19.10 -10.54
CA ALA A 253 -5.27 19.79 -10.74
C ALA A 253 -6.28 19.40 -9.67
N TRP A 254 -6.33 18.12 -9.29
CA TRP A 254 -7.17 17.63 -8.20
C TRP A 254 -6.77 18.25 -6.85
N ILE A 255 -5.50 18.30 -6.51
CA ILE A 255 -4.98 18.99 -5.31
C ILE A 255 -5.40 20.47 -5.28
N GLN A 256 -5.35 21.16 -6.44
CA GLN A 256 -5.78 22.55 -6.55
C GLN A 256 -7.27 22.74 -6.27
N PHE A 257 -8.12 21.77 -6.63
CA PHE A 257 -9.54 21.84 -6.32
C PHE A 257 -9.84 21.50 -4.85
N THR A 258 -9.09 20.60 -4.24
CA THR A 258 -9.35 20.02 -2.91
C THR A 258 -8.41 20.60 -1.84
N HIS A 259 -7.20 20.11 -1.75
CA HIS A 259 -6.22 20.39 -0.70
C HIS A 259 -5.91 21.89 -0.54
N GLU A 260 -5.71 22.61 -1.65
CA GLU A 260 -5.43 24.05 -1.61
C GLU A 260 -6.61 24.88 -1.07
N GLY A 261 -7.83 24.38 -1.20
CA GLY A 261 -9.01 25.01 -0.60
C GLY A 261 -8.93 25.03 0.93
N TYR A 262 -8.56 23.91 1.54
CA TYR A 262 -8.33 23.83 2.99
C TYR A 262 -7.14 24.69 3.44
N LEU A 263 -6.02 24.61 2.71
CA LEU A 263 -4.84 25.42 3.00
C LEU A 263 -5.16 26.92 2.96
N LYS A 264 -5.88 27.38 1.95
CA LYS A 264 -6.29 28.78 1.81
C LYS A 264 -7.22 29.23 2.94
N ALA A 265 -8.10 28.33 3.41
CA ALA A 265 -9.07 28.65 4.45
C ALA A 265 -8.44 28.69 5.87
N MET A 266 -7.43 27.85 6.12
CA MET A 266 -6.88 27.61 7.46
C MET A 266 -5.36 27.41 7.47
N PRO A 267 -4.55 28.29 6.85
CA PRO A 267 -3.12 28.05 6.70
C PRO A 267 -2.38 27.95 8.06
N GLU A 268 -2.91 28.60 9.09
CA GLU A 268 -2.32 28.62 10.42
C GLU A 268 -2.49 27.31 11.21
N GLU A 269 -3.38 26.41 10.78
CA GLU A 269 -3.66 25.14 11.47
C GLU A 269 -2.92 23.94 10.84
N PHE A 270 -2.34 24.12 9.65
CA PHE A 270 -1.53 23.07 8.99
C PHE A 270 -0.29 22.74 9.81
N GLY A 271 -0.05 21.45 10.00
CA GLY A 271 1.02 20.91 10.86
C GLY A 271 0.79 21.12 12.36
N LYS A 272 -0.39 21.56 12.77
CA LYS A 272 -0.77 21.76 14.19
C LYS A 272 -2.03 20.96 14.52
N THR A 273 -3.21 21.56 14.32
CA THR A 273 -4.49 20.87 14.48
C THR A 273 -4.77 19.97 13.28
N ILE A 274 -4.55 20.48 12.05
CA ILE A 274 -4.60 19.70 10.83
C ILE A 274 -3.23 19.02 10.65
N VAL A 275 -3.19 17.71 10.81
CA VAL A 275 -1.93 16.93 10.77
C VAL A 275 -1.66 16.30 9.41
N GLY A 276 -2.68 16.09 8.59
CA GLY A 276 -2.49 15.49 7.26
C GLY A 276 -3.75 15.29 6.46
N PHE A 277 -3.54 14.70 5.29
CA PHE A 277 -4.58 14.22 4.39
C PHE A 277 -4.59 12.70 4.35
N ARG A 278 -5.77 12.13 4.20
CA ARG A 278 -6.00 10.69 4.14
C ARG A 278 -6.67 10.34 2.81
N GLY A 279 -5.95 9.60 1.97
CA GLY A 279 -6.43 9.01 0.74
C GLY A 279 -7.20 7.72 0.96
N ASP A 280 -8.11 7.40 0.04
CA ASP A 280 -9.09 6.32 0.16
C ASP A 280 -9.13 5.49 -1.14
N GLU A 281 -8.64 4.26 -1.08
CA GLU A 281 -8.68 3.22 -2.12
C GLU A 281 -8.36 3.67 -3.57
N PRO A 282 -7.31 4.46 -3.86
CA PRO A 282 -7.00 4.80 -5.25
C PRO A 282 -6.61 3.54 -6.03
N ASP A 283 -7.38 3.21 -7.07
CA ASP A 283 -7.18 1.97 -7.83
C ASP A 283 -7.47 2.13 -9.35
N TYR A 284 -6.97 1.17 -10.13
CA TYR A 284 -7.29 0.95 -11.54
C TYR A 284 -8.06 -0.38 -11.75
N SER A 285 -8.95 -0.75 -10.84
CA SER A 285 -9.87 -1.89 -11.01
C SER A 285 -10.89 -1.66 -12.13
N ILE A 286 -10.43 -1.30 -13.32
CA ILE A 286 -11.24 -0.85 -14.45
C ILE A 286 -11.34 -1.91 -15.55
N ALA A 287 -12.38 -1.82 -16.35
CA ALA A 287 -12.49 -2.63 -17.57
C ALA A 287 -11.52 -2.12 -18.64
N GLY A 288 -10.64 -2.98 -19.09
CA GLY A 288 -9.57 -2.67 -20.05
C GLY A 288 -8.17 -2.66 -19.41
N LEU A 289 -7.22 -2.04 -20.07
CA LEU A 289 -5.87 -1.84 -19.53
C LEU A 289 -5.71 -0.38 -19.10
N PRO A 290 -5.17 -0.11 -17.91
CA PRO A 290 -4.82 1.25 -17.47
C PRO A 290 -3.97 1.96 -18.51
N TRP A 291 -4.32 3.19 -18.87
CA TRP A 291 -3.60 3.91 -19.91
C TRP A 291 -3.75 5.43 -19.75
N THR A 292 -2.73 6.15 -20.17
CA THR A 292 -2.67 7.61 -20.25
C THR A 292 -2.00 8.04 -21.58
N PRO A 293 -2.22 9.24 -22.11
CA PRO A 293 -1.69 9.66 -23.41
C PRO A 293 -0.17 9.47 -23.60
N LYS A 294 0.62 9.58 -22.55
CA LYS A 294 2.09 9.40 -22.60
C LYS A 294 2.56 7.98 -22.33
N PHE A 295 1.65 7.03 -22.13
CA PHE A 295 2.02 5.67 -21.67
C PHE A 295 2.95 4.94 -22.64
N PHE A 296 2.64 4.91 -23.93
CA PHE A 296 3.46 4.17 -24.90
C PHE A 296 4.83 4.79 -25.11
N GLU A 297 4.94 6.12 -25.06
CA GLU A 297 6.23 6.81 -25.10
C GLU A 297 7.08 6.46 -23.87
N ARG A 298 6.48 6.53 -22.69
CA ARG A 298 7.14 6.16 -21.44
C ARG A 298 7.55 4.70 -21.43
N PHE A 299 6.68 3.82 -21.90
CA PHE A 299 6.97 2.40 -22.02
C PHE A 299 8.21 2.13 -22.88
N GLU A 300 8.25 2.71 -24.07
CA GLU A 300 9.39 2.55 -24.99
C GLU A 300 10.70 3.09 -24.40
N GLN A 301 10.62 4.23 -23.69
CA GLN A 301 11.79 4.79 -22.98
C GLN A 301 12.32 3.86 -21.89
N VAL A 302 11.43 3.21 -21.12
CA VAL A 302 11.81 2.36 -19.99
C VAL A 302 12.20 0.97 -20.44
N LYS A 303 11.45 0.36 -21.36
CA LYS A 303 11.58 -1.03 -21.76
C LYS A 303 12.36 -1.27 -23.05
N GLY A 304 12.53 -0.22 -23.88
CA GLY A 304 13.33 -0.26 -25.10
C GLY A 304 12.66 -0.94 -26.29
N TYR A 305 11.35 -1.19 -26.24
CA TYR A 305 10.57 -1.75 -27.36
C TYR A 305 9.14 -1.20 -27.37
N ASP A 306 8.45 -1.37 -28.51
CA ASP A 306 7.07 -0.98 -28.68
C ASP A 306 6.11 -2.07 -28.17
N VAL A 307 5.24 -1.74 -27.21
CA VAL A 307 4.27 -2.67 -26.62
C VAL A 307 2.97 -2.79 -27.42
N ARG A 308 2.69 -1.85 -28.31
CA ARG A 308 1.40 -1.80 -29.08
C ARG A 308 1.04 -3.10 -29.79
N PRO A 309 1.99 -3.89 -30.35
CA PRO A 309 1.67 -5.19 -30.95
C PRO A 309 1.07 -6.23 -30.00
N TYR A 310 1.23 -6.06 -28.68
CA TYR A 310 0.78 -7.02 -27.67
C TYR A 310 -0.52 -6.57 -26.96
N VAL A 311 -0.89 -5.31 -27.06
CA VAL A 311 -2.01 -4.71 -26.30
C VAL A 311 -3.35 -5.41 -26.57
N ALA A 312 -3.65 -5.73 -27.83
CA ALA A 312 -4.89 -6.41 -28.18
C ALA A 312 -5.01 -7.81 -27.55
N ALA A 313 -3.90 -8.55 -27.43
CA ALA A 313 -3.88 -9.85 -26.77
C ALA A 313 -4.13 -9.72 -25.26
N MET A 314 -3.48 -8.75 -24.61
CA MET A 314 -3.69 -8.46 -23.19
C MET A 314 -5.16 -8.11 -22.91
N LEU A 315 -5.79 -7.29 -23.75
CA LEU A 315 -7.21 -6.92 -23.66
C LEU A 315 -8.14 -8.13 -23.80
N MET A 316 -7.86 -9.05 -24.73
CA MET A 316 -8.64 -10.29 -24.88
C MET A 316 -8.49 -11.25 -23.70
N ALA A 317 -7.35 -11.23 -23.02
CA ALA A 317 -7.11 -12.05 -21.84
C ALA A 317 -7.69 -11.45 -20.55
N SER A 318 -7.96 -10.14 -20.56
CA SER A 318 -8.51 -9.41 -19.40
C SER A 318 -10.03 -9.56 -19.24
N GLY A 319 -10.66 -10.54 -19.86
CA GLY A 319 -12.08 -10.76 -20.05
C GLY A 319 -13.00 -10.27 -18.93
N GLY A 320 -14.13 -9.67 -19.36
CA GLY A 320 -15.27 -9.36 -18.50
C GLY A 320 -16.08 -10.61 -18.10
N ARG A 321 -17.14 -10.43 -17.32
CA ARG A 321 -18.05 -11.54 -16.96
C ARG A 321 -18.62 -12.22 -18.22
N GLY A 322 -18.26 -13.49 -18.43
CA GLY A 322 -18.82 -14.34 -19.49
C GLY A 322 -17.97 -14.44 -20.76
N GLU A 323 -16.81 -13.83 -20.85
CA GLU A 323 -15.89 -13.99 -21.98
C GLU A 323 -14.98 -15.21 -21.82
N THR A 324 -14.68 -15.88 -22.93
CA THR A 324 -13.67 -16.96 -22.97
C THR A 324 -12.29 -16.33 -22.85
N LEU A 325 -11.59 -16.60 -21.76
CA LEU A 325 -10.24 -16.13 -21.57
C LEU A 325 -9.30 -16.71 -22.63
N VAL A 326 -8.65 -15.85 -23.39
CA VAL A 326 -7.62 -16.24 -24.34
C VAL A 326 -6.33 -16.49 -23.55
N LYS A 327 -5.73 -17.67 -23.73
CA LYS A 327 -4.43 -17.98 -23.14
C LYS A 327 -3.36 -17.15 -23.85
N LEU A 328 -2.61 -16.37 -23.08
CA LEU A 328 -1.48 -15.60 -23.58
C LEU A 328 -0.29 -16.53 -23.89
N THR A 329 0.44 -16.23 -24.96
CA THR A 329 1.75 -16.79 -25.25
C THR A 329 2.81 -16.27 -24.27
N ASP A 330 3.98 -16.91 -24.21
CA ASP A 330 5.07 -16.47 -23.36
C ASP A 330 5.50 -15.01 -23.66
N ALA A 331 5.53 -14.64 -24.94
CA ALA A 331 5.86 -13.27 -25.34
C ALA A 331 4.80 -12.25 -24.87
N GLU A 332 3.52 -12.60 -24.93
CA GLU A 332 2.44 -11.76 -24.45
C GLU A 332 2.42 -11.64 -22.94
N LEU A 333 2.71 -12.74 -22.20
CA LEU A 333 2.85 -12.69 -20.74
C LEU A 333 4.01 -11.79 -20.32
N ARG A 334 5.15 -11.86 -21.02
CA ARG A 334 6.30 -10.98 -20.75
C ARG A 334 5.98 -9.52 -21.05
N ALA A 335 5.34 -9.25 -22.20
CA ALA A 335 4.91 -7.90 -22.54
C ALA A 335 3.88 -7.35 -21.54
N LYS A 336 2.99 -8.21 -21.03
CA LYS A 336 2.04 -7.86 -19.96
C LYS A 336 2.77 -7.48 -18.67
N ALA A 337 3.75 -8.27 -18.24
CA ALA A 337 4.51 -7.97 -17.05
C ALA A 337 5.29 -6.65 -17.17
N ASP A 338 5.90 -6.39 -18.33
CA ASP A 338 6.54 -5.10 -18.62
C ASP A 338 5.55 -3.93 -18.64
N TYR A 339 4.32 -4.17 -19.13
CA TYR A 339 3.24 -3.18 -19.14
C TYR A 339 2.86 -2.78 -17.72
N TYR A 340 2.64 -3.76 -16.83
CA TYR A 340 2.29 -3.52 -15.43
C TYR A 340 3.43 -2.90 -14.62
N ASP A 341 4.68 -3.22 -14.93
CA ASP A 341 5.82 -2.53 -14.30
C ASP A 341 5.85 -1.03 -14.65
N VAL A 342 5.62 -0.68 -15.93
CA VAL A 342 5.56 0.74 -16.34
C VAL A 342 4.33 1.42 -15.77
N PHE A 343 3.17 0.75 -15.78
CA PHE A 343 1.95 1.22 -15.15
C PHE A 343 2.19 1.55 -13.67
N SER A 344 2.74 0.62 -12.91
CA SER A 344 3.04 0.78 -11.49
C SER A 344 3.99 1.97 -11.23
N GLN A 345 5.04 2.15 -12.07
CA GLN A 345 5.93 3.32 -11.96
C GLN A 345 5.19 4.64 -12.20
N MET A 346 4.34 4.68 -13.25
CA MET A 346 3.60 5.90 -13.58
C MET A 346 2.56 6.23 -12.53
N PHE A 347 1.90 5.24 -11.95
CA PHE A 347 0.93 5.42 -10.88
C PHE A 347 1.61 5.96 -9.60
N ALA A 348 2.69 5.32 -9.17
CA ALA A 348 3.47 5.78 -8.02
C ALA A 348 3.97 7.23 -8.19
N ASP A 349 4.57 7.54 -9.34
CA ASP A 349 5.12 8.86 -9.64
C ASP A 349 4.02 9.92 -9.91
N GLY A 350 2.90 9.51 -10.50
CA GLY A 350 1.81 10.41 -10.90
C GLY A 350 0.91 10.81 -9.74
N PHE A 351 0.56 9.88 -8.88
CA PHE A 351 -0.40 10.09 -7.79
C PHE A 351 0.26 10.22 -6.42
N PHE A 352 0.87 9.16 -5.92
CA PHE A 352 1.38 9.12 -4.54
C PHE A 352 2.51 10.11 -4.31
N LYS A 353 3.46 10.19 -5.24
CA LYS A 353 4.58 11.12 -5.13
C LYS A 353 4.14 12.58 -5.14
N VAL A 354 3.20 12.94 -6.00
CA VAL A 354 2.72 14.33 -6.11
C VAL A 354 2.04 14.76 -4.82
N GLN A 355 1.23 13.91 -4.20
CA GLN A 355 0.58 14.21 -2.94
C GLN A 355 1.58 14.22 -1.78
N GLY A 356 2.45 13.20 -1.67
CA GLY A 356 3.47 13.14 -0.62
C GLY A 356 4.38 14.37 -0.64
N GLU A 357 4.90 14.76 -1.81
CA GLU A 357 5.73 15.96 -1.95
C GLU A 357 4.97 17.25 -1.59
N TRP A 358 3.69 17.35 -1.97
CA TRP A 358 2.85 18.50 -1.62
C TRP A 358 2.61 18.58 -0.10
N CYS A 359 2.24 17.47 0.54
CA CYS A 359 2.04 17.40 1.99
C CYS A 359 3.32 17.70 2.76
N ALA A 360 4.43 17.08 2.39
CA ALA A 360 5.74 17.29 3.01
C ALA A 360 6.21 18.75 2.91
N ALA A 361 5.96 19.42 1.79
CA ALA A 361 6.28 20.84 1.61
C ALA A 361 5.55 21.77 2.60
N LEU A 362 4.42 21.34 3.13
CA LEU A 362 3.58 22.07 4.08
C LEU A 362 3.72 21.59 5.54
N GLY A 363 4.55 20.56 5.79
CA GLY A 363 4.74 19.98 7.11
C GLY A 363 3.53 19.19 7.63
N VAL A 364 2.65 18.73 6.73
CA VAL A 364 1.57 17.80 7.01
C VAL A 364 1.91 16.43 6.42
N GLU A 365 1.22 15.38 6.87
CA GLU A 365 1.47 14.02 6.44
C GLU A 365 0.44 13.58 5.39
N TYR A 366 0.85 12.69 4.51
CA TYR A 366 -0.01 11.95 3.61
C TYR A 366 -0.16 10.52 4.12
N GLN A 367 -1.39 10.09 4.32
CA GLN A 367 -1.71 8.71 4.67
C GLN A 367 -2.69 8.15 3.65
N VAL A 368 -2.52 6.90 3.25
CA VAL A 368 -3.39 6.22 2.30
C VAL A 368 -3.32 4.72 2.51
N HIS A 369 -4.44 4.05 2.34
CA HIS A 369 -4.51 2.62 2.09
C HIS A 369 -5.00 2.38 0.66
N LEU A 370 -4.74 1.16 0.16
CA LEU A 370 -5.14 0.76 -1.17
C LEU A 370 -6.42 -0.09 -1.11
N ASN A 371 -6.73 -0.73 -2.20
CA ASN A 371 -7.74 -1.76 -2.30
C ASN A 371 -7.03 -3.12 -2.54
N HIS A 372 -7.54 -4.22 -2.03
CA HIS A 372 -7.01 -5.57 -2.26
C HIS A 372 -5.67 -5.90 -1.57
N GLU A 373 -5.27 -5.25 -0.47
CA GLU A 373 -4.01 -5.55 0.21
C GLU A 373 -3.95 -7.00 0.72
N GLU A 374 -5.09 -7.62 0.98
CA GLU A 374 -5.22 -9.03 1.37
C GLU A 374 -5.22 -10.00 0.17
N MET A 375 -5.15 -9.49 -1.06
CA MET A 375 -5.24 -10.25 -2.31
C MET A 375 -4.16 -9.80 -3.32
N GLU A 376 -2.90 -10.16 -3.09
CA GLU A 376 -1.73 -9.61 -3.79
C GLU A 376 -1.81 -9.76 -5.31
N MET A 377 -2.40 -10.86 -5.83
CA MET A 377 -2.63 -11.04 -7.27
C MET A 377 -3.63 -10.04 -7.87
N GLN A 378 -4.55 -9.49 -7.07
CA GLN A 378 -5.44 -8.41 -7.51
C GLN A 378 -4.78 -7.06 -7.33
N LEU A 379 -4.13 -6.83 -6.20
CA LEU A 379 -3.36 -5.64 -5.90
C LEU A 379 -2.37 -5.29 -7.03
N VAL A 380 -1.57 -6.25 -7.49
CA VAL A 380 -0.59 -6.00 -8.58
C VAL A 380 -1.25 -5.69 -9.93
N ARG A 381 -2.55 -5.92 -10.10
CA ARG A 381 -3.31 -5.57 -11.32
C ARG A 381 -3.93 -4.19 -11.24
N SER A 382 -4.43 -3.82 -10.09
CA SER A 382 -5.19 -2.59 -9.90
C SER A 382 -4.37 -1.46 -9.30
N GLU A 383 -3.36 -1.78 -8.48
CA GLU A 383 -2.49 -0.79 -7.83
C GLU A 383 -1.02 -0.89 -8.30
N GLY A 384 -0.63 -2.01 -8.92
CA GLY A 384 0.71 -2.18 -9.47
C GLY A 384 1.71 -2.80 -8.49
N ASP A 385 2.29 -2.04 -7.58
CA ASP A 385 3.21 -2.54 -6.55
C ASP A 385 3.08 -1.73 -5.27
N PHE A 386 2.54 -2.33 -4.22
CA PHE A 386 2.30 -1.70 -2.93
C PHE A 386 3.54 -0.98 -2.38
N MET A 387 4.70 -1.63 -2.42
CA MET A 387 5.92 -1.07 -1.83
C MET A 387 6.42 0.15 -2.61
N ARG A 388 6.15 0.19 -3.92
CA ARG A 388 6.49 1.32 -4.79
C ARG A 388 5.60 2.52 -4.52
N ASP A 389 4.30 2.30 -4.37
CA ASP A 389 3.32 3.34 -4.10
C ASP A 389 3.55 3.95 -2.71
N MET A 390 3.73 3.11 -1.69
CA MET A 390 3.96 3.52 -0.32
C MET A 390 5.33 4.19 -0.07
N LYS A 391 6.22 4.17 -1.05
CA LYS A 391 7.50 4.90 -0.98
C LYS A 391 7.33 6.41 -0.74
N TYR A 392 6.22 6.96 -1.19
CA TYR A 392 5.92 8.40 -1.14
C TYR A 392 4.88 8.76 -0.08
N VAL A 393 4.54 7.82 0.78
CA VAL A 393 3.48 7.95 1.78
C VAL A 393 4.09 8.00 3.18
N GLU A 394 3.87 9.09 3.92
CA GLU A 394 4.44 9.25 5.26
C GLU A 394 3.82 8.30 6.28
N VAL A 395 2.55 7.93 6.11
CA VAL A 395 1.85 6.98 6.97
C VAL A 395 1.19 5.91 6.09
N PRO A 396 1.97 4.89 5.63
CA PRO A 396 1.44 3.79 4.85
C PRO A 396 0.31 3.07 5.57
N GLY A 397 -0.73 2.66 4.85
CA GLY A 397 -1.91 2.07 5.43
C GLY A 397 -2.35 0.76 4.79
N ILE A 398 -3.24 0.10 5.51
CA ILE A 398 -4.04 -1.03 5.01
C ILE A 398 -5.50 -0.84 5.40
N ASP A 399 -6.36 -1.56 4.70
CA ASP A 399 -7.76 -1.70 5.04
C ASP A 399 -8.00 -3.01 5.80
N ALA A 400 -8.84 -2.99 6.82
CA ALA A 400 -9.26 -4.15 7.61
C ALA A 400 -10.78 -4.11 7.79
N ILE A 401 -11.48 -4.37 6.70
CA ILE A 401 -12.94 -4.32 6.55
C ILE A 401 -13.49 -5.69 6.16
N TRP A 402 -14.79 -5.81 5.95
CA TRP A 402 -15.46 -7.00 5.43
C TRP A 402 -15.23 -8.31 6.21
N HIS A 403 -14.76 -8.25 7.45
CA HIS A 403 -14.39 -9.44 8.23
C HIS A 403 -13.05 -10.09 7.80
N GLN A 404 -12.16 -9.30 7.19
CA GLN A 404 -10.85 -9.76 6.73
C GLN A 404 -9.95 -10.23 7.88
N ILE A 405 -10.07 -9.61 9.05
CA ILE A 405 -9.36 -10.00 10.27
C ILE A 405 -10.37 -10.46 11.31
N TRP A 406 -10.27 -11.72 11.73
CA TRP A 406 -11.14 -12.36 12.72
C TRP A 406 -10.43 -13.55 13.36
N THR A 407 -11.00 -14.14 14.42
CA THR A 407 -10.39 -15.26 15.13
C THR A 407 -10.30 -16.56 14.32
N ASP A 408 -10.99 -16.67 13.22
CA ASP A 408 -10.97 -17.79 12.29
C ASP A 408 -10.26 -17.49 10.96
N THR A 409 -9.74 -16.26 10.82
CA THR A 409 -8.92 -15.85 9.69
C THR A 409 -7.49 -15.60 10.17
N ILE A 410 -6.51 -15.87 9.33
CA ILE A 410 -5.12 -15.51 9.59
C ILE A 410 -4.69 -14.62 8.45
N ALA A 411 -4.29 -13.41 8.80
CA ALA A 411 -3.91 -12.38 7.87
C ALA A 411 -2.57 -11.78 8.29
N ASP A 412 -1.56 -11.84 7.42
CA ASP A 412 -0.27 -11.19 7.67
C ASP A 412 -0.09 -9.93 6.79
N TYR A 413 -1.02 -9.64 5.86
CA TYR A 413 -1.00 -8.47 4.98
C TYR A 413 -0.85 -7.10 5.69
N PRO A 414 -1.25 -6.88 6.97
CA PRO A 414 -0.93 -5.62 7.65
C PRO A 414 0.57 -5.30 7.70
N ARG A 415 1.43 -6.32 7.54
CA ARG A 415 2.88 -6.13 7.43
C ARG A 415 3.32 -5.38 6.17
N LEU A 416 2.50 -5.32 5.12
CA LEU A 416 2.77 -4.50 3.94
C LEU A 416 2.97 -3.03 4.35
N ALA A 417 2.01 -2.45 5.07
CA ALA A 417 2.08 -1.06 5.52
C ALA A 417 3.22 -0.81 6.51
N SER A 418 3.39 -1.68 7.51
CA SER A 418 4.45 -1.51 8.49
C SER A 418 5.84 -1.67 7.88
N SER A 419 6.02 -2.61 6.94
CA SER A 419 7.28 -2.81 6.23
C SER A 419 7.63 -1.61 5.35
N ALA A 420 6.66 -1.03 4.64
CA ALA A 420 6.87 0.20 3.87
C ALA A 420 7.33 1.35 4.79
N ALA A 421 6.65 1.58 5.93
CA ALA A 421 7.07 2.55 6.91
C ALA A 421 8.51 2.31 7.39
N HIS A 422 8.85 1.06 7.70
CA HIS A 422 10.19 0.68 8.16
C HIS A 422 11.28 0.91 7.11
N ILE A 423 11.01 0.58 5.85
CA ILE A 423 11.98 0.74 4.75
C ILE A 423 12.24 2.22 4.50
N TYR A 424 11.21 3.03 4.42
CA TYR A 424 11.31 4.44 4.03
C TYR A 424 11.49 5.40 5.20
N GLY A 425 11.62 4.87 6.44
CA GLY A 425 12.04 5.65 7.62
C GLY A 425 10.91 6.39 8.31
N HIS A 426 9.67 5.93 8.13
CA HIS A 426 8.50 6.48 8.79
C HIS A 426 8.21 5.76 10.11
N PRO A 427 7.83 6.47 11.17
CA PRO A 427 7.59 5.87 12.49
C PRO A 427 6.23 5.19 12.61
N ARG A 428 5.27 5.50 11.71
CA ARG A 428 3.88 5.09 11.82
C ARG A 428 3.39 4.43 10.54
N SER A 429 2.50 3.48 10.72
CA SER A 429 1.63 2.88 9.70
C SER A 429 0.22 2.81 10.25
N PHE A 430 -0.81 2.91 9.40
CA PHE A 430 -2.18 2.97 9.86
C PHE A 430 -3.06 1.85 9.34
N THR A 431 -4.25 1.72 9.93
CA THR A 431 -5.32 0.86 9.45
C THR A 431 -6.66 1.59 9.48
N GLU A 432 -7.44 1.45 8.42
CA GLU A 432 -8.88 1.62 8.47
C GLU A 432 -9.50 0.33 9.03
N SER A 433 -10.22 0.40 10.15
CA SER A 433 -10.75 -0.82 10.79
C SER A 433 -12.25 -0.78 10.97
N PHE A 434 -12.88 -1.96 10.83
CA PHE A 434 -14.30 -2.22 11.09
C PHE A 434 -15.29 -1.74 10.03
N GLY A 435 -14.84 -1.26 8.88
CA GLY A 435 -15.72 -0.97 7.76
C GLY A 435 -16.50 -2.22 7.32
N ALA A 436 -17.82 -2.08 7.15
CA ALA A 436 -18.71 -3.13 6.63
C ALA A 436 -18.65 -4.51 7.33
N TYR A 437 -18.09 -4.64 8.52
CA TYR A 437 -18.06 -5.89 9.28
C TYR A 437 -19.45 -6.45 9.55
N ARG A 438 -19.65 -7.74 9.30
CA ARG A 438 -20.89 -8.47 9.58
C ARG A 438 -20.59 -9.88 10.08
N PRO A 439 -20.88 -10.19 11.37
CA PRO A 439 -21.46 -9.29 12.38
C PRO A 439 -20.52 -8.16 12.75
N ALA A 440 -21.08 -7.04 13.23
CA ALA A 440 -20.27 -5.97 13.81
C ALA A 440 -19.51 -6.52 15.04
N PRO A 441 -18.24 -6.17 15.25
CA PRO A 441 -17.48 -6.64 16.38
C PRO A 441 -18.07 -6.13 17.70
N ASP A 442 -18.02 -6.96 18.75
CA ASP A 442 -18.16 -6.52 20.12
C ASP A 442 -16.81 -5.97 20.66
N LEU A 443 -16.77 -5.57 21.91
CA LEU A 443 -15.56 -5.00 22.53
C LEU A 443 -14.37 -5.98 22.50
N ALA A 444 -14.62 -7.26 22.80
CA ALA A 444 -13.57 -8.29 22.83
C ALA A 444 -12.98 -8.53 21.45
N MET A 445 -13.86 -8.62 20.45
CA MET A 445 -13.47 -8.80 19.06
C MET A 445 -12.77 -7.55 18.51
N ALA A 446 -13.23 -6.35 18.85
CA ALA A 446 -12.54 -5.12 18.48
C ALA A 446 -11.12 -5.08 19.06
N ARG A 447 -10.94 -5.50 20.32
CA ARG A 447 -9.62 -5.64 20.93
C ARG A 447 -8.74 -6.65 20.15
N TYR A 448 -9.29 -7.80 19.78
CA TYR A 448 -8.58 -8.80 19.00
C TYR A 448 -8.11 -8.22 17.67
N VAL A 449 -9.04 -7.69 16.86
CA VAL A 449 -8.75 -7.16 15.51
C VAL A 449 -7.68 -6.06 15.54
N LEU A 450 -7.76 -5.13 16.50
CA LEU A 450 -6.76 -4.07 16.63
C LEU A 450 -5.40 -4.60 17.10
N THR A 451 -5.39 -5.53 18.06
CA THR A 451 -4.14 -6.07 18.61
C THR A 451 -3.41 -6.95 17.59
N GLU A 452 -4.17 -7.71 16.79
CA GLU A 452 -3.66 -8.54 15.70
C GLU A 452 -2.87 -7.69 14.68
N GLN A 453 -3.40 -6.52 14.32
CA GLN A 453 -2.73 -5.59 13.42
C GLN A 453 -1.50 -4.92 14.09
N ILE A 454 -1.58 -4.58 15.39
CA ILE A 454 -0.46 -3.95 16.09
C ILE A 454 0.73 -4.91 16.20
N VAL A 455 0.52 -6.20 16.42
CA VAL A 455 1.62 -7.19 16.45
C VAL A 455 2.22 -7.44 15.06
N ARG A 456 1.59 -6.93 14.01
CA ARG A 456 2.11 -6.87 12.64
C ARG A 456 2.63 -5.49 12.24
N GLY A 457 2.69 -4.56 13.22
CA GLY A 457 3.38 -3.29 13.09
C GLY A 457 2.50 -2.08 12.79
N ILE A 458 1.18 -2.22 12.78
CA ILE A 458 0.28 -1.08 12.69
C ILE A 458 0.39 -0.26 13.99
N THR A 459 0.62 1.03 13.85
CA THR A 459 0.87 1.94 14.98
C THR A 459 -0.06 3.16 15.02
N LEU A 460 -1.04 3.20 14.13
CA LEU A 460 -2.12 4.18 14.14
C LEU A 460 -3.41 3.47 13.72
N THR A 461 -4.43 3.49 14.57
CA THR A 461 -5.70 2.80 14.31
C THR A 461 -6.81 3.79 14.06
N GLU A 462 -7.62 3.54 13.03
CA GLU A 462 -8.79 4.32 12.69
C GLU A 462 -10.06 3.47 12.75
N GLY A 463 -11.02 3.86 13.58
CA GLY A 463 -12.28 3.14 13.74
C GLY A 463 -13.38 3.73 12.83
N MET A 464 -14.03 2.86 12.05
CA MET A 464 -15.03 3.25 11.07
C MET A 464 -16.44 3.45 11.64
N SER A 465 -17.28 4.12 10.85
CA SER A 465 -18.74 4.22 11.03
C SER A 465 -19.21 5.11 12.18
N TYR A 466 -18.37 6.02 12.66
CA TYR A 466 -18.77 7.09 13.59
C TYR A 466 -19.26 8.32 12.80
N GLY A 467 -20.21 9.08 13.32
CA GLY A 467 -20.60 10.34 12.72
C GLY A 467 -22.09 10.66 12.77
N ALA A 468 -22.44 11.82 12.27
CA ALA A 468 -23.83 12.23 12.17
C ALA A 468 -24.62 11.30 11.24
N SER A 469 -25.77 10.80 11.69
CA SER A 469 -26.64 9.96 10.88
C SER A 469 -27.69 10.79 10.17
N SER A 470 -27.63 10.82 8.84
CA SER A 470 -28.84 11.08 8.05
C SER A 470 -29.67 9.80 7.99
N PRO A 471 -31.00 9.86 7.99
CA PRO A 471 -31.80 8.68 7.68
C PRO A 471 -31.38 8.17 6.29
N PRO A 472 -31.23 6.85 6.11
CA PRO A 472 -30.89 6.31 4.81
C PRO A 472 -31.94 6.79 3.79
N PRO A 473 -31.55 7.11 2.53
CA PRO A 473 -32.51 7.34 1.48
C PRO A 473 -33.41 6.10 1.37
N ALA A 474 -34.72 6.32 1.25
CA ALA A 474 -35.69 5.24 1.18
C ALA A 474 -35.45 4.29 -0.02
N ASP A 475 -34.68 4.75 -1.00
CA ASP A 475 -34.22 3.99 -2.15
C ASP A 475 -32.96 4.67 -2.72
N ALA A 476 -31.92 3.89 -3.02
CA ALA A 476 -30.67 4.41 -3.60
C ALA A 476 -30.86 5.03 -5.00
N THR A 477 -32.03 4.84 -5.62
CA THR A 477 -32.40 5.38 -6.92
C THR A 477 -33.25 6.65 -6.84
N GLN A 478 -33.70 7.05 -5.64
CA GLN A 478 -34.57 8.18 -5.44
C GLN A 478 -33.90 9.38 -4.77
N GLN A 479 -34.47 10.57 -5.00
CA GLN A 479 -34.03 11.83 -4.39
C GLN A 479 -33.85 11.70 -2.86
N PRO A 480 -32.89 12.44 -2.26
CA PRO A 480 -32.75 12.46 -0.81
C PRO A 480 -34.09 12.74 -0.17
N ALA A 481 -34.45 11.95 0.83
CA ALA A 481 -35.59 12.24 1.66
C ALA A 481 -35.48 13.68 2.19
N PRO A 482 -36.59 14.42 2.29
CA PRO A 482 -36.56 15.76 2.87
C PRO A 482 -35.87 15.66 4.24
N ALA A 483 -34.95 16.60 4.52
CA ALA A 483 -34.18 16.62 5.76
C ALA A 483 -35.13 16.38 6.94
N ALA A 484 -34.87 15.35 7.73
CA ALA A 484 -35.63 15.09 8.95
C ALA A 484 -35.58 16.35 9.81
N ALA A 485 -36.73 16.80 10.28
CA ALA A 485 -36.80 17.99 11.12
C ALA A 485 -36.01 17.74 12.41
N GLY A 486 -34.93 18.45 12.60
CA GLY A 486 -34.07 18.37 13.78
C GLY A 486 -32.58 18.20 13.49
N PRO A 487 -31.72 18.40 14.47
CA PRO A 487 -30.29 18.18 14.33
C PRO A 487 -29.99 16.71 14.05
N PRO A 488 -28.95 16.40 13.25
CA PRO A 488 -28.54 15.03 13.00
C PRO A 488 -28.25 14.29 14.31
N ARG A 489 -28.67 13.03 14.38
CA ARG A 489 -28.31 12.16 15.51
C ARG A 489 -26.90 11.64 15.31
N LEU A 490 -26.11 11.59 16.38
CA LEU A 490 -24.81 10.95 16.33
C LEU A 490 -25.00 9.43 16.26
N ARG A 491 -24.36 8.81 15.31
CA ARG A 491 -24.24 7.35 15.20
C ARG A 491 -22.92 6.93 15.85
N VAL A 492 -23.02 6.12 16.87
CA VAL A 492 -21.89 5.46 17.53
C VAL A 492 -22.04 3.95 17.29
N PRO A 493 -21.03 3.26 16.70
CA PRO A 493 -21.04 1.81 16.54
C PRO A 493 -21.23 1.09 17.88
N ALA A 494 -21.83 -0.12 17.85
CA ALA A 494 -22.18 -0.86 19.07
C ALA A 494 -20.96 -1.15 19.97
N ALA A 495 -19.82 -1.53 19.37
CA ALA A 495 -18.57 -1.74 20.12
C ALA A 495 -18.10 -0.47 20.82
N MET A 496 -18.17 0.68 20.14
CA MET A 496 -17.76 1.98 20.71
C MET A 496 -18.72 2.46 21.81
N ALA A 497 -19.97 2.00 21.81
CA ALA A 497 -20.95 2.30 22.84
C ALA A 497 -20.78 1.44 24.12
N ASP A 498 -19.90 0.43 24.10
CA ASP A 498 -19.59 -0.37 25.28
C ASP A 498 -18.85 0.48 26.33
N PRO A 499 -19.23 0.42 27.62
CA PRO A 499 -18.54 1.17 28.70
C PRO A 499 -17.03 0.88 28.82
N GLY A 500 -16.56 -0.27 28.33
CA GLY A 500 -15.15 -0.64 28.30
C GLY A 500 -14.35 -0.02 27.15
N TRP A 501 -15.01 0.62 26.19
CA TRP A 501 -14.35 1.16 25.00
C TRP A 501 -13.26 2.21 25.30
N PRO A 502 -13.46 3.20 26.19
CA PRO A 502 -12.40 4.16 26.52
C PRO A 502 -11.15 3.50 27.10
N ALA A 503 -11.31 2.46 27.92
CA ALA A 503 -10.20 1.71 28.47
C ALA A 503 -9.46 0.89 27.37
N LEU A 504 -10.18 0.40 26.38
CA LEU A 504 -9.59 -0.22 25.18
C LEU A 504 -8.78 0.81 24.39
N MET A 505 -9.29 2.01 24.19
CA MET A 505 -8.55 3.07 23.46
C MET A 505 -7.26 3.48 24.20
N ASP A 506 -7.29 3.56 25.52
CA ASP A 506 -6.08 3.79 26.32
C ASP A 506 -5.05 2.65 26.19
N TYR A 507 -5.52 1.41 26.19
CA TYR A 507 -4.68 0.22 25.93
C TYR A 507 -4.04 0.29 24.54
N ILE A 508 -4.81 0.54 23.50
CA ILE A 508 -4.34 0.67 22.11
C ILE A 508 -3.32 1.81 22.00
N ARG A 509 -3.62 3.00 22.56
CA ARG A 509 -2.71 4.15 22.53
C ARG A 509 -1.35 3.85 23.16
N ARG A 510 -1.29 3.10 24.24
CA ARG A 510 -0.03 2.70 24.86
C ARG A 510 0.76 1.75 23.97
N LEU A 511 0.10 0.75 23.39
CA LEU A 511 0.73 -0.17 22.47
C LEU A 511 1.24 0.54 21.22
N THR A 512 0.41 1.30 20.53
CA THR A 512 0.78 2.00 19.29
C THR A 512 1.91 2.99 19.54
N TYR A 513 1.92 3.69 20.67
CA TYR A 513 3.00 4.59 21.03
C TYR A 513 4.34 3.85 21.15
N VAL A 514 4.40 2.80 21.96
CA VAL A 514 5.66 2.07 22.17
C VAL A 514 6.13 1.41 20.90
N MET A 515 5.21 0.83 20.12
CA MET A 515 5.54 0.16 18.86
C MET A 515 5.92 1.16 17.73
N ALA A 516 5.64 2.45 17.87
CA ALA A 516 6.15 3.51 17.01
C ALA A 516 7.55 4.02 17.43
N MET A 517 8.02 3.68 18.63
CA MET A 517 9.31 4.15 19.14
C MET A 517 10.45 3.21 18.76
N GLY A 518 11.65 3.78 18.63
CA GLY A 518 12.84 3.01 18.24
C GLY A 518 12.79 2.60 16.77
N ARG A 519 13.73 1.78 16.36
CA ARG A 519 13.76 1.17 15.02
C ARG A 519 13.17 -0.24 15.05
N PRO A 520 12.72 -0.76 13.90
CA PRO A 520 12.32 -2.17 13.78
C PRO A 520 13.40 -3.14 14.25
N GLY A 521 13.00 -4.30 14.73
CA GLY A 521 13.90 -5.35 15.18
C GLY A 521 14.15 -6.45 14.17
N ALA A 522 13.39 -6.52 13.09
CA ALA A 522 13.43 -7.57 12.09
C ALA A 522 14.80 -7.69 11.40
N GLU A 523 15.41 -8.88 11.40
CA GLU A 523 16.65 -9.17 10.67
C GLU A 523 16.40 -9.93 9.36
N VAL A 524 15.15 -10.32 9.10
CA VAL A 524 14.70 -11.06 7.94
C VAL A 524 13.90 -10.12 7.04
N ALA A 525 14.20 -10.13 5.73
CA ALA A 525 13.40 -9.51 4.69
C ALA A 525 12.77 -10.57 3.82
N VAL A 526 11.47 -10.47 3.54
CA VAL A 526 10.72 -11.31 2.60
C VAL A 526 10.44 -10.52 1.34
N TYR A 527 10.82 -11.06 0.20
CA TYR A 527 10.66 -10.39 -1.08
C TYR A 527 9.23 -10.56 -1.62
N LEU A 528 8.57 -9.45 -1.93
CA LEU A 528 7.27 -9.41 -2.62
C LEU A 528 7.48 -9.69 -4.11
N PRO A 529 6.96 -10.80 -4.66
CA PRO A 529 7.30 -11.24 -6.02
C PRO A 529 6.43 -10.59 -7.11
N SER A 530 6.25 -9.25 -7.10
CA SER A 530 5.37 -8.51 -8.01
C SER A 530 5.62 -8.82 -9.49
N SER A 531 6.89 -8.88 -9.91
CA SER A 531 7.25 -9.23 -11.31
C SER A 531 6.75 -10.61 -11.74
N SER A 532 6.75 -11.58 -10.81
CA SER A 532 6.22 -12.92 -11.06
C SER A 532 4.69 -12.91 -11.12
N MET A 533 4.04 -12.15 -10.27
CA MET A 533 2.59 -12.00 -10.25
C MET A 533 2.09 -11.27 -11.51
N TRP A 534 2.82 -10.27 -12.04
CA TRP A 534 2.51 -9.64 -13.33
C TRP A 534 2.58 -10.62 -14.50
N LEU A 535 3.45 -11.62 -14.43
CA LEU A 535 3.48 -12.77 -15.37
C LEU A 535 2.26 -13.70 -15.21
N GLY A 536 1.43 -13.50 -14.19
CA GLY A 536 0.29 -14.35 -13.88
C GLY A 536 0.64 -15.58 -13.04
N ASP A 537 1.77 -15.56 -12.34
CA ASP A 537 2.27 -16.67 -11.57
C ASP A 537 1.65 -16.75 -10.16
N ALA A 538 0.51 -17.42 -10.05
CA ALA A 538 -0.17 -17.64 -8.76
C ALA A 538 0.68 -18.47 -7.76
N ALA A 539 1.67 -19.24 -8.22
CA ALA A 539 2.53 -19.98 -7.30
C ALA A 539 3.45 -19.06 -6.48
N SER A 540 3.82 -17.91 -7.04
CA SER A 540 4.60 -16.90 -6.33
C SER A 540 3.79 -16.27 -5.19
N ASP A 541 2.53 -15.97 -5.42
CA ASP A 541 1.58 -15.44 -4.44
C ASP A 541 1.39 -16.42 -3.26
N VAL A 542 0.98 -17.65 -3.55
CA VAL A 542 0.79 -18.70 -2.52
C VAL A 542 2.07 -18.92 -1.71
N ALA A 543 3.22 -18.93 -2.35
CA ALA A 543 4.50 -19.10 -1.65
C ALA A 543 4.85 -17.89 -0.77
N PHE A 544 4.50 -16.68 -1.20
CA PHE A 544 4.71 -15.46 -0.45
C PHE A 544 3.88 -15.47 0.84
N VAL A 545 2.56 -15.62 0.75
CA VAL A 545 1.65 -15.68 1.90
C VAL A 545 2.03 -16.81 2.87
N SER A 546 2.39 -18.00 2.33
CA SER A 546 2.82 -19.13 3.16
C SER A 546 4.12 -18.87 3.89
N THR A 547 5.04 -18.09 3.28
CA THR A 547 6.32 -17.71 3.90
C THR A 547 6.12 -16.74 5.05
N GLU A 548 5.30 -15.72 4.87
CA GLU A 548 4.94 -14.77 5.93
C GLU A 548 4.37 -15.50 7.14
N ARG A 549 3.36 -16.32 6.91
CA ARG A 549 2.72 -17.12 7.96
C ARG A 549 3.72 -18.02 8.68
N MET A 550 4.56 -18.75 7.95
CA MET A 550 5.55 -19.64 8.53
C MET A 550 6.51 -18.89 9.46
N LEU A 551 6.98 -17.70 9.06
CA LEU A 551 7.88 -16.89 9.89
C LEU A 551 7.16 -16.38 11.15
N ALA A 552 5.95 -15.84 11.01
CA ALA A 552 5.14 -15.36 12.13
C ALA A 552 4.82 -16.46 13.14
N GLU A 553 4.45 -17.67 12.69
CA GLU A 553 4.17 -18.84 13.52
C GLU A 553 5.40 -19.42 14.24
N ARG A 554 6.60 -18.94 13.88
CA ARG A 554 7.86 -19.34 14.53
C ARG A 554 8.53 -18.21 15.27
N GLN A 555 7.80 -17.15 15.53
CA GLN A 555 8.27 -15.96 16.25
C GLN A 555 9.53 -15.35 15.60
N ILE A 556 9.61 -15.41 14.27
CA ILE A 556 10.64 -14.74 13.48
C ILE A 556 10.03 -13.46 12.94
N ASP A 557 10.46 -12.32 13.47
CA ASP A 557 10.03 -11.02 12.98
C ASP A 557 10.66 -10.69 11.62
N PHE A 558 9.89 -10.14 10.70
CA PHE A 558 10.34 -9.85 9.34
C PHE A 558 9.67 -8.59 8.78
N ASP A 559 10.31 -7.99 7.78
CA ASP A 559 9.72 -6.97 6.93
C ASP A 559 9.58 -7.49 5.49
N ILE A 560 8.62 -6.96 4.76
CA ILE A 560 8.40 -7.23 3.33
C ILE A 560 9.21 -6.20 2.54
N ILE A 561 9.95 -6.62 1.51
CA ILE A 561 10.68 -5.72 0.62
C ILE A 561 10.20 -5.86 -0.82
N GLY A 562 9.95 -4.73 -1.48
CA GLY A 562 9.61 -4.69 -2.91
C GLY A 562 10.83 -4.69 -3.83
N LEU A 563 10.56 -4.75 -5.11
CA LEU A 563 11.58 -4.80 -6.16
C LEU A 563 12.48 -3.56 -6.16
N ASP A 564 11.95 -2.34 -6.01
CA ASP A 564 12.74 -1.10 -5.99
C ASP A 564 13.61 -1.02 -4.72
N ALA A 565 13.08 -1.47 -3.58
CA ALA A 565 13.84 -1.55 -2.33
C ALA A 565 15.08 -2.44 -2.51
N LEU A 566 14.90 -3.64 -3.07
CA LEU A 566 15.99 -4.57 -3.33
C LEU A 566 16.94 -4.04 -4.42
N ALA A 567 16.41 -3.44 -5.50
CA ALA A 567 17.21 -2.96 -6.61
C ALA A 567 18.05 -1.71 -6.28
N THR A 568 17.50 -0.77 -5.49
CA THR A 568 18.11 0.56 -5.32
C THR A 568 18.05 1.13 -3.91
N ASP A 569 16.90 1.06 -3.21
CA ASP A 569 16.63 1.94 -2.07
C ASP A 569 17.32 1.48 -0.76
N LEU A 570 17.45 0.16 -0.56
CA LEU A 570 18.19 -0.35 0.59
C LEU A 570 19.69 -0.07 0.44
N LYS A 571 20.28 0.48 1.49
CA LYS A 571 21.72 0.72 1.53
C LYS A 571 22.46 -0.60 1.70
N ALA A 572 23.26 -0.97 0.70
CA ALA A 572 24.05 -2.20 0.74
C ALA A 572 25.33 -2.03 1.55
N GLY A 573 25.58 -2.97 2.45
CA GLY A 573 26.83 -3.15 3.20
C GLY A 573 27.32 -4.60 3.13
N PRO A 574 28.49 -4.92 3.71
CA PRO A 574 28.97 -6.31 3.75
C PRO A 574 27.99 -7.20 4.53
N GLY A 575 27.26 -8.06 3.82
CA GLY A 575 26.27 -8.98 4.37
C GLY A 575 25.07 -8.33 5.07
N VAL A 576 24.76 -7.07 4.73
CA VAL A 576 23.67 -6.31 5.33
C VAL A 576 22.98 -5.43 4.29
N PHE A 577 21.66 -5.41 4.31
CA PHE A 577 20.86 -4.35 3.71
C PHE A 577 20.28 -3.47 4.83
N GLU A 578 20.50 -2.17 4.76
CA GLU A 578 20.06 -1.19 5.75
C GLU A 578 18.95 -0.32 5.18
N THR A 579 17.84 -0.18 5.93
CA THR A 579 16.70 0.67 5.60
C THR A 579 16.94 2.13 5.97
N MET A 580 16.07 3.05 5.55
CA MET A 580 16.11 4.45 5.99
C MET A 580 15.82 4.61 7.48
N SER A 581 15.08 3.69 8.10
CA SER A 581 14.89 3.64 9.56
C SER A 581 16.14 3.17 10.33
N GLY A 582 17.20 2.74 9.62
CA GLY A 582 18.42 2.18 10.22
C GLY A 582 18.28 0.71 10.63
N ASN A 583 17.19 0.02 10.24
CA ASN A 583 17.08 -1.41 10.42
C ASN A 583 18.02 -2.17 9.48
N LYS A 584 18.44 -3.38 9.86
CA LYS A 584 19.49 -4.13 9.15
C LYS A 584 19.05 -5.56 8.88
N TYR A 585 18.76 -5.86 7.64
CA TYR A 585 18.47 -7.23 7.21
C TYR A 585 19.77 -8.00 6.97
N ARG A 586 19.85 -9.19 7.54
CA ARG A 586 20.95 -10.14 7.39
C ARG A 586 20.54 -11.38 6.61
N VAL A 587 19.24 -11.57 6.46
CA VAL A 587 18.62 -12.67 5.71
C VAL A 587 17.62 -12.08 4.71
N VAL A 588 17.67 -12.55 3.47
CA VAL A 588 16.66 -12.26 2.44
C VAL A 588 16.04 -13.57 1.99
N VAL A 589 14.73 -13.67 2.13
CA VAL A 589 13.93 -14.82 1.69
C VAL A 589 13.17 -14.43 0.42
N LEU A 590 13.32 -15.23 -0.63
CA LEU A 590 12.69 -15.02 -1.93
C LEU A 590 11.73 -16.19 -2.21
N PRO A 591 10.41 -16.00 -1.99
CA PRO A 591 9.41 -17.04 -2.21
C PRO A 591 9.19 -17.25 -3.71
N SER A 592 9.34 -18.45 -4.20
CA SER A 592 8.94 -18.98 -5.51
C SER A 592 8.94 -17.97 -6.69
N LEU A 593 10.10 -17.48 -7.10
CA LEU A 593 10.18 -16.49 -8.19
C LEU A 593 10.09 -17.10 -9.59
N ALA A 594 9.29 -16.48 -10.47
CA ALA A 594 9.34 -16.73 -11.92
C ALA A 594 10.40 -15.86 -12.61
N ALA A 595 10.52 -14.61 -12.19
CA ALA A 595 11.44 -13.64 -12.77
C ALA A 595 12.09 -12.76 -11.71
N ILE A 596 13.29 -12.27 -12.01
CA ILE A 596 14.02 -11.27 -11.23
C ILE A 596 14.86 -10.39 -12.18
N SER A 597 15.11 -9.14 -11.81
CA SER A 597 16.03 -8.30 -12.59
C SER A 597 17.50 -8.66 -12.33
N GLN A 598 18.36 -8.39 -13.31
CA GLN A 598 19.80 -8.57 -13.17
C GLN A 598 20.38 -7.69 -12.03
N THR A 599 19.82 -6.49 -11.87
CA THR A 599 20.24 -5.56 -10.80
C THR A 599 19.98 -6.14 -9.41
N GLU A 600 18.77 -6.65 -9.18
CA GLU A 600 18.43 -7.29 -7.91
C GLU A 600 19.29 -8.52 -7.65
N LEU A 601 19.49 -9.36 -8.67
CA LEU A 601 20.31 -10.56 -8.58
C LEU A 601 21.78 -10.24 -8.23
N ASP A 602 22.36 -9.22 -8.82
CA ASP A 602 23.74 -8.81 -8.57
C ASP A 602 23.89 -8.20 -7.16
N ARG A 603 22.89 -7.50 -6.69
CA ARG A 603 22.85 -7.01 -5.29
C ARG A 603 22.77 -8.14 -4.29
N LEU A 604 21.93 -9.15 -4.55
CA LEU A 604 21.83 -10.37 -3.72
C LEU A 604 23.15 -11.15 -3.69
N ARG A 605 23.82 -11.30 -4.83
CA ARG A 605 25.15 -11.93 -4.90
C ARG A 605 26.18 -11.17 -4.08
N THR A 606 26.18 -9.84 -4.20
CA THR A 606 27.09 -8.98 -3.42
C THR A 606 26.81 -9.08 -1.92
N PHE A 607 25.55 -9.07 -1.54
CA PHE A 607 25.10 -9.27 -0.18
C PHE A 607 25.55 -10.62 0.39
N ALA A 608 25.33 -11.71 -0.37
CA ALA A 608 25.75 -13.06 0.01
C ALA A 608 27.29 -13.18 0.14
N LYS A 609 28.05 -12.58 -0.82
CA LYS A 609 29.51 -12.52 -0.75
C LYS A 609 30.02 -11.79 0.49
N GLY A 610 29.27 -10.82 0.99
CA GLY A 610 29.56 -10.09 2.21
C GLY A 610 29.19 -10.84 3.51
N GLY A 611 28.61 -12.03 3.41
CA GLY A 611 28.20 -12.88 4.55
C GLY A 611 26.71 -12.84 4.87
N GLY A 612 25.92 -12.08 4.13
CA GLY A 612 24.46 -12.11 4.19
C GLY A 612 23.90 -13.45 3.72
N LYS A 613 22.71 -13.79 4.18
CA LYS A 613 22.06 -15.06 3.84
C LYS A 613 20.93 -14.85 2.84
N VAL A 614 20.95 -15.61 1.77
CA VAL A 614 19.90 -15.58 0.74
C VAL A 614 19.27 -16.96 0.61
N LEU A 615 17.95 -16.99 0.68
CA LEU A 615 17.18 -18.22 0.64
C LEU A 615 16.11 -18.12 -0.45
N PHE A 616 16.19 -18.96 -1.47
CA PHE A 616 15.13 -19.20 -2.43
C PHE A 616 14.23 -20.35 -1.93
N LEU A 617 12.95 -20.08 -1.76
CA LEU A 617 11.95 -21.05 -1.35
C LEU A 617 11.07 -21.47 -2.52
N GLY A 618 10.83 -22.77 -2.65
CA GLY A 618 10.01 -23.36 -3.70
C GLY A 618 10.75 -23.50 -5.02
N ARG A 619 11.24 -22.42 -5.59
CA ARG A 619 12.03 -22.42 -6.84
C ARG A 619 12.90 -21.17 -6.95
N THR A 620 13.93 -21.24 -7.76
CA THR A 620 14.71 -20.10 -8.22
C THR A 620 14.04 -19.45 -9.43
N PRO A 621 14.31 -18.17 -9.75
CA PRO A 621 13.75 -17.51 -10.90
C PRO A 621 14.14 -18.22 -12.21
N ALA A 622 13.14 -18.48 -13.05
CA ALA A 622 13.35 -19.05 -14.39
C ALA A 622 13.89 -18.02 -15.39
N LEU A 623 13.58 -16.73 -15.14
CA LEU A 623 13.94 -15.61 -16.02
C LEU A 623 14.75 -14.56 -15.27
N VAL A 624 15.79 -14.04 -15.94
CA VAL A 624 16.57 -12.89 -15.46
C VAL A 624 16.53 -11.81 -16.54
N SER A 625 15.91 -10.65 -16.22
CA SER A 625 15.77 -9.52 -17.13
C SER A 625 16.86 -8.48 -16.88
N ARG A 626 17.26 -7.75 -17.94
CA ARG A 626 18.14 -6.58 -17.81
C ARG A 626 17.32 -5.28 -17.71
N THR A 627 16.53 -5.03 -18.74
CA THR A 627 15.69 -3.82 -18.86
C THR A 627 14.22 -4.18 -18.89
N ALA A 628 13.86 -5.20 -19.64
CA ALA A 628 12.52 -5.69 -19.83
C ALA A 628 12.44 -7.20 -19.57
N ILE A 629 11.31 -7.68 -19.08
CA ILE A 629 11.05 -9.13 -18.98
C ILE A 629 10.98 -9.75 -20.39
N MET A 630 10.62 -8.97 -21.40
CA MET A 630 10.66 -9.37 -22.80
C MET A 630 12.06 -9.84 -23.24
N ASP A 631 13.13 -9.22 -22.76
CA ASP A 631 14.51 -9.58 -23.08
C ASP A 631 15.13 -10.59 -22.09
N ALA A 632 14.33 -11.07 -21.13
CA ALA A 632 14.80 -11.98 -20.10
C ALA A 632 15.31 -13.30 -20.72
N ARG A 633 16.45 -13.74 -20.20
CA ARG A 633 17.06 -15.03 -20.55
C ARG A 633 16.78 -16.04 -19.46
N ALA A 634 16.71 -17.29 -19.85
CA ALA A 634 16.61 -18.39 -18.91
C ALA A 634 17.77 -18.34 -17.91
N ALA A 635 17.45 -18.40 -16.63
CA ALA A 635 18.47 -18.47 -15.57
C ALA A 635 19.19 -19.84 -15.63
N ILE A 636 20.50 -19.82 -15.44
CA ILE A 636 21.30 -21.04 -15.34
C ILE A 636 21.32 -21.45 -13.85
N PRO A 637 20.94 -22.70 -13.48
CA PRO A 637 20.91 -23.15 -12.09
C PRO A 637 22.22 -22.93 -11.32
N ALA A 638 23.37 -23.06 -11.99
CA ALA A 638 24.69 -22.79 -11.42
C ALA A 638 24.86 -21.34 -10.91
N ASP A 639 24.09 -20.39 -11.41
CA ASP A 639 24.13 -19.00 -10.99
C ASP A 639 23.61 -18.78 -9.56
N PHE A 640 22.96 -19.76 -8.96
CA PHE A 640 22.41 -19.71 -7.60
C PHE A 640 23.23 -20.50 -6.57
N ALA A 641 24.40 -21.01 -6.91
CA ALA A 641 25.28 -21.75 -5.97
C ALA A 641 25.74 -20.95 -4.75
N TRP A 642 25.65 -19.62 -4.80
CA TRP A 642 25.98 -18.68 -3.72
C TRP A 642 24.83 -18.50 -2.72
N ALA A 643 23.65 -19.04 -2.98
CA ALA A 643 22.46 -18.95 -2.13
C ALA A 643 22.03 -20.35 -1.65
N THR A 644 21.20 -20.40 -0.63
CA THR A 644 20.51 -21.62 -0.24
C THR A 644 19.23 -21.74 -1.07
N VAL A 645 19.05 -22.90 -1.72
CA VAL A 645 17.86 -23.18 -2.52
C VAL A 645 17.14 -24.38 -1.91
N VAL A 646 15.88 -24.19 -1.55
CA VAL A 646 15.01 -25.26 -1.04
C VAL A 646 13.84 -25.43 -2.00
N THR A 647 13.82 -26.52 -2.73
CA THR A 647 12.74 -26.83 -3.66
C THR A 647 11.56 -27.45 -2.94
N SER A 648 10.34 -26.97 -3.23
CA SER A 648 9.10 -27.58 -2.75
C SER A 648 8.63 -28.65 -3.71
N ALA A 649 8.17 -29.78 -3.18
CA ALA A 649 7.49 -30.81 -3.96
C ALA A 649 5.98 -30.54 -4.12
N GLN A 650 5.44 -29.52 -3.47
CA GLN A 650 4.02 -29.19 -3.52
C GLN A 650 3.70 -28.29 -4.71
N LEU A 651 2.70 -28.70 -5.46
CA LEU A 651 2.13 -27.88 -6.53
C LEU A 651 1.21 -26.82 -5.93
N PRO A 652 1.16 -25.61 -6.49
CA PRO A 652 0.21 -24.60 -6.06
C PRO A 652 -1.23 -25.08 -6.28
N PRO A 653 -2.20 -24.60 -5.47
CA PRO A 653 -3.61 -24.89 -5.69
C PRO A 653 -4.04 -24.43 -7.10
N THR A 654 -5.00 -25.15 -7.66
CA THR A 654 -5.57 -24.79 -8.96
C THR A 654 -6.23 -23.42 -8.86
N PRO A 655 -5.96 -22.48 -9.77
CA PRO A 655 -6.60 -21.17 -9.76
C PRO A 655 -8.12 -21.27 -9.75
N THR A 656 -8.79 -20.43 -8.96
CA THR A 656 -10.25 -20.35 -8.96
C THR A 656 -10.73 -19.91 -10.34
N PRO A 657 -11.69 -20.59 -10.97
CA PRO A 657 -12.20 -20.18 -12.28
C PRO A 657 -12.76 -18.76 -12.24
N PRO A 658 -12.57 -17.96 -13.30
CA PRO A 658 -13.14 -16.61 -13.39
C PRO A 658 -14.66 -16.62 -13.19
N GLY A 659 -15.18 -15.69 -12.41
CA GLY A 659 -16.63 -15.51 -12.16
C GLY A 659 -17.20 -16.27 -10.96
N GLN A 660 -16.37 -16.98 -10.21
CA GLN A 660 -16.75 -17.42 -8.86
C GLN A 660 -16.36 -16.32 -7.86
N PRO A 661 -17.11 -16.13 -6.75
CA PRO A 661 -16.64 -15.29 -5.67
C PRO A 661 -15.24 -15.77 -5.27
N PRO A 662 -14.33 -14.86 -4.86
CA PRO A 662 -13.02 -15.27 -4.40
C PRO A 662 -13.22 -16.45 -3.44
N ALA A 663 -12.55 -17.55 -3.73
CA ALA A 663 -12.45 -18.62 -2.74
C ALA A 663 -11.92 -17.96 -1.47
N ALA A 664 -12.34 -18.46 -0.31
CA ALA A 664 -11.65 -18.15 0.92
C ALA A 664 -10.14 -18.17 0.63
N PRO A 665 -9.36 -17.21 1.17
CA PRO A 665 -7.93 -17.12 0.87
C PRO A 665 -7.35 -18.53 0.87
N PRO A 666 -6.58 -18.92 -0.16
CA PRO A 666 -6.12 -20.29 -0.30
C PRO A 666 -5.46 -20.70 1.01
N GLU A 667 -5.85 -21.86 1.55
CA GLU A 667 -5.19 -22.34 2.77
C GLU A 667 -3.69 -22.25 2.55
N PRO A 668 -2.94 -21.59 3.46
CA PRO A 668 -1.53 -21.37 3.26
C PRO A 668 -0.84 -22.69 2.98
N MET A 669 0.04 -22.69 2.00
CA MET A 669 0.82 -23.86 1.65
C MET A 669 1.61 -24.29 2.88
N ILE A 670 1.42 -25.51 3.35
CA ILE A 670 2.22 -26.07 4.45
C ILE A 670 3.67 -26.08 3.98
N VAL A 671 4.51 -25.26 4.62
CA VAL A 671 5.93 -25.20 4.30
C VAL A 671 6.58 -26.50 4.74
N PRO A 672 7.25 -27.25 3.86
CA PRO A 672 7.92 -28.49 4.25
C PRO A 672 8.94 -28.28 5.39
N ALA A 673 9.09 -29.24 6.27
CA ALA A 673 10.06 -29.19 7.39
C ALA A 673 11.50 -28.86 6.95
N ALA A 674 11.86 -29.22 5.72
CA ALA A 674 13.15 -28.87 5.13
C ALA A 674 13.32 -27.36 4.92
N ILE A 675 12.26 -26.64 4.53
CA ILE A 675 12.27 -25.16 4.41
C ILE A 675 12.46 -24.53 5.77
N GLU A 676 11.70 -25.00 6.75
CA GLU A 676 11.82 -24.55 8.13
C GLU A 676 13.24 -24.76 8.70
N THR A 677 13.81 -25.92 8.48
CA THR A 677 15.20 -26.22 8.88
C THR A 677 16.18 -25.26 8.19
N ALA A 678 16.01 -24.97 6.90
CA ALA A 678 16.85 -24.04 6.16
C ALA A 678 16.73 -22.61 6.67
N VAL A 679 15.52 -22.13 6.95
CA VAL A 679 15.28 -20.80 7.53
C VAL A 679 15.93 -20.70 8.90
N ASN A 680 15.75 -21.68 9.77
CA ASN A 680 16.35 -21.71 11.10
C ASN A 680 17.88 -21.66 11.04
N ALA A 681 18.49 -22.42 10.13
CA ALA A 681 19.94 -22.42 9.94
C ALA A 681 20.47 -21.08 9.41
N LEU A 682 19.70 -20.39 8.56
CA LEU A 682 20.06 -19.10 7.99
C LEU A 682 19.94 -17.96 8.99
N VAL A 683 18.88 -17.94 9.78
CA VAL A 683 18.67 -16.90 10.82
C VAL A 683 19.70 -17.03 11.95
N GLY A 684 20.25 -18.22 12.19
CA GLY A 684 21.24 -18.45 13.23
C GLY A 684 20.63 -18.46 14.63
N ALA A 685 21.23 -17.76 15.60
CA ALA A 685 20.64 -17.61 16.91
C ALA A 685 19.42 -16.69 16.80
N ARG A 686 18.24 -17.26 17.07
CA ARG A 686 16.98 -16.52 17.05
C ARG A 686 16.98 -15.44 18.13
N GLU A 687 16.41 -14.30 17.83
CA GLU A 687 16.15 -13.24 18.82
C GLU A 687 15.16 -13.71 19.89
N VAL A 688 14.16 -14.47 19.47
CA VAL A 688 13.15 -15.08 20.36
C VAL A 688 13.14 -16.59 20.16
N THR A 689 13.24 -17.33 21.25
CA THR A 689 13.18 -18.80 21.26
C THR A 689 12.24 -19.27 22.35
N LEU A 690 11.25 -20.10 21.98
CA LEU A 690 10.34 -20.76 22.91
C LEU A 690 10.90 -22.13 23.31
N ASP A 691 10.52 -22.62 24.49
CA ASP A 691 10.80 -23.99 24.97
C ASP A 691 10.03 -25.05 24.16
N ALA A 692 8.89 -24.71 23.59
CA ALA A 692 8.11 -25.53 22.69
C ALA A 692 7.52 -24.66 21.57
N GLN A 693 7.30 -25.24 20.40
CA GLN A 693 6.67 -24.53 19.29
C GLN A 693 5.21 -24.18 19.62
N ASP A 694 4.85 -22.92 19.40
CA ASP A 694 3.47 -22.43 19.49
C ASP A 694 3.17 -21.53 18.29
N THR A 695 2.28 -21.99 17.41
CA THR A 695 1.88 -21.25 16.21
C THR A 695 0.91 -20.12 16.51
N ALA A 696 0.25 -20.14 17.66
CA ALA A 696 -0.70 -19.10 18.07
C ALA A 696 0.02 -17.87 18.68
N LEU A 697 1.21 -18.05 19.25
CA LEU A 697 1.96 -16.95 19.84
C LEU A 697 2.67 -16.16 18.73
N LYS A 698 2.37 -14.87 18.63
CA LYS A 698 3.01 -13.93 17.69
C LYS A 698 3.93 -12.97 18.46
N VAL A 699 4.93 -12.45 17.77
CA VAL A 699 5.85 -11.46 18.35
C VAL A 699 6.21 -10.39 17.34
N MET A 700 6.33 -9.16 17.84
CA MET A 700 6.92 -8.04 17.12
C MET A 700 7.98 -7.36 18.00
N MET A 701 9.03 -6.85 17.37
CA MET A 701 10.19 -6.30 18.08
C MET A 701 10.49 -4.86 17.71
N ARG A 702 10.91 -4.06 18.72
CA ARG A 702 11.46 -2.71 18.52
C ARG A 702 12.78 -2.58 19.28
N ARG A 703 13.70 -1.81 18.72
CA ARG A 703 14.99 -1.52 19.33
C ARG A 703 15.07 -0.05 19.70
N LEU A 704 15.07 0.22 20.99
CA LEU A 704 15.34 1.54 21.56
C LEU A 704 16.85 1.78 21.64
N LYS A 705 17.24 2.97 22.11
CA LYS A 705 18.66 3.32 22.28
C LYS A 705 19.40 2.43 23.29
N ASP A 706 18.73 2.00 24.35
CA ASP A 706 19.28 1.27 25.49
C ASP A 706 18.46 0.03 25.90
N ALA A 707 17.47 -0.37 25.10
CA ALA A 707 16.62 -1.50 25.40
C ALA A 707 16.05 -2.13 24.12
N ASN A 708 15.60 -3.38 24.23
CA ASN A 708 14.78 -4.06 23.24
C ASN A 708 13.36 -4.25 23.80
N VAL A 709 12.37 -4.07 22.93
CA VAL A 709 10.95 -4.21 23.24
C VAL A 709 10.41 -5.40 22.47
N TYR A 710 9.62 -6.23 23.14
CA TYR A 710 8.98 -7.42 22.58
C TYR A 710 7.49 -7.37 22.92
N LEU A 711 6.64 -7.29 21.91
CA LEU A 711 5.20 -7.42 22.04
C LEU A 711 4.81 -8.85 21.68
N PHE A 712 4.35 -9.61 22.67
CA PHE A 712 3.76 -10.94 22.47
C PHE A 712 2.24 -10.83 22.41
N PHE A 713 1.62 -11.62 21.55
CA PHE A 713 0.18 -11.74 21.44
C PHE A 713 -0.23 -13.19 21.20
N ASN A 714 -1.12 -13.69 22.02
CA ASN A 714 -1.74 -15.00 21.84
C ASN A 714 -2.98 -14.88 20.94
N GLU A 715 -2.86 -15.20 19.67
CA GLU A 715 -4.00 -15.23 18.73
C GLU A 715 -4.93 -16.44 18.94
N GLY A 716 -4.46 -17.44 19.70
CA GLY A 716 -5.17 -18.69 19.87
C GLY A 716 -6.35 -18.62 20.85
N ALA A 717 -7.27 -19.58 20.71
CA ALA A 717 -8.41 -19.75 21.60
C ALA A 717 -8.08 -20.47 22.93
N GLN A 718 -6.80 -20.85 23.14
CA GLN A 718 -6.32 -21.50 24.37
C GLN A 718 -5.27 -20.63 25.05
N ALA A 719 -5.18 -20.73 26.37
CA ALA A 719 -4.08 -20.10 27.10
C ALA A 719 -2.75 -20.76 26.72
N THR A 720 -1.69 -19.96 26.70
CA THR A 720 -0.33 -20.43 26.43
C THR A 720 0.61 -20.07 27.56
N GLU A 721 1.61 -20.92 27.80
CA GLU A 721 2.65 -20.74 28.81
C GLU A 721 3.97 -21.21 28.22
N HIS A 722 4.95 -20.33 28.15
CA HIS A 722 6.27 -20.63 27.61
C HIS A 722 7.42 -20.06 28.44
N THR A 723 8.52 -20.79 28.46
CA THR A 723 9.83 -20.27 28.85
C THR A 723 10.48 -19.68 27.59
N VAL A 724 10.55 -18.36 27.55
CA VAL A 724 11.03 -17.60 26.39
C VAL A 724 12.45 -17.11 26.61
N THR A 725 13.37 -17.45 25.72
CA THR A 725 14.71 -16.89 25.67
C THR A 725 14.78 -15.74 24.69
N LEU A 726 15.19 -14.57 25.20
CA LEU A 726 15.34 -13.32 24.44
C LEU A 726 16.83 -12.99 24.30
N ASN A 727 17.37 -13.03 23.08
CA ASN A 727 18.77 -12.73 22.78
C ASN A 727 19.02 -11.21 22.69
N ALA A 728 18.62 -10.48 23.72
CA ALA A 728 18.56 -9.02 23.73
C ALA A 728 19.84 -8.31 24.15
N GLY A 729 20.88 -9.05 24.54
CA GLY A 729 22.12 -8.49 25.16
C GLY A 729 21.89 -7.83 26.52
N GLY A 730 20.64 -7.74 27.00
CA GLY A 730 20.27 -7.21 28.32
C GLY A 730 20.32 -8.22 29.43
N LYS A 731 20.19 -7.76 30.68
CA LYS A 731 20.22 -8.59 31.89
C LYS A 731 18.98 -8.50 32.76
N MET A 732 18.09 -7.56 32.47
CA MET A 732 16.87 -7.32 33.21
C MET A 732 15.69 -7.20 32.24
N ALA A 733 14.56 -7.77 32.62
CA ALA A 733 13.30 -7.66 31.92
C ALA A 733 12.25 -6.98 32.80
N GLU A 734 11.45 -6.14 32.18
CA GLU A 734 10.29 -5.48 32.77
C GLU A 734 9.05 -5.82 31.93
N VAL A 735 7.91 -6.05 32.57
CA VAL A 735 6.59 -6.02 31.93
C VAL A 735 6.07 -4.58 32.00
N TRP A 736 5.65 -4.07 30.84
CA TRP A 736 4.94 -2.83 30.72
C TRP A 736 3.48 -3.15 30.41
N ASP A 737 2.60 -3.03 31.41
CA ASP A 737 1.18 -3.39 31.25
C ASP A 737 0.45 -2.33 30.44
N PRO A 738 0.01 -2.61 29.20
CA PRO A 738 -0.70 -1.64 28.38
C PRO A 738 -2.12 -1.36 28.89
N GLN A 739 -2.70 -2.25 29.72
CA GLN A 739 -4.03 -2.05 30.30
C GLN A 739 -4.02 -0.96 31.38
N THR A 740 -3.01 -0.98 32.25
CA THR A 740 -2.94 -0.09 33.42
C THR A 740 -1.91 1.03 33.28
N GLY A 741 -0.94 0.87 32.39
CA GLY A 741 0.23 1.75 32.28
C GLY A 741 1.26 1.54 33.39
N GLU A 742 1.14 0.49 34.19
CA GLU A 742 2.14 0.13 35.21
C GLU A 742 3.35 -0.56 34.59
N VAL A 743 4.48 -0.45 35.27
CA VAL A 743 5.75 -1.11 34.91
C VAL A 743 6.25 -1.88 36.10
N ALA A 744 6.55 -3.15 35.91
CA ALA A 744 7.02 -4.04 36.94
C ALA A 744 8.21 -4.87 36.48
N PRO A 745 9.22 -5.15 37.35
CA PRO A 745 10.27 -6.07 37.02
C PRO A 745 9.75 -7.50 36.92
N VAL A 746 10.29 -8.26 35.97
CA VAL A 746 9.98 -9.69 35.77
C VAL A 746 11.14 -10.52 36.28
N THR A 747 10.81 -11.64 36.93
CA THR A 747 11.83 -12.65 37.27
C THR A 747 12.44 -13.18 35.97
N SER A 748 13.74 -12.90 35.80
CA SER A 748 14.47 -13.35 34.63
C SER A 748 15.71 -14.11 35.02
N LEU A 749 16.08 -15.14 34.26
CA LEU A 749 17.33 -15.88 34.40
C LEU A 749 18.28 -15.42 33.30
N ALA A 750 19.55 -15.24 33.68
CA ALA A 750 20.59 -14.92 32.69
C ALA A 750 20.75 -16.08 31.70
N ALA A 751 20.68 -15.78 30.40
CA ALA A 751 20.95 -16.71 29.32
C ALA A 751 22.17 -16.26 28.51
N LYS A 752 22.77 -17.16 27.73
CA LYS A 752 23.88 -16.80 26.84
C LYS A 752 23.42 -15.78 25.78
N GLY A 753 23.81 -14.53 25.97
CA GLY A 753 23.50 -13.44 25.08
C GLY A 753 22.21 -12.67 25.42
N GLY A 754 21.51 -13.00 26.51
CA GLY A 754 20.28 -12.34 26.90
C GLY A 754 19.64 -12.84 28.18
N VAL A 755 18.33 -12.91 28.22
CA VAL A 755 17.54 -13.32 29.36
C VAL A 755 16.50 -14.38 28.99
N THR A 756 16.16 -15.23 29.98
CA THR A 756 15.02 -16.14 29.89
C THR A 756 13.92 -15.66 30.83
N VAL A 757 12.72 -15.56 30.33
CA VAL A 757 11.51 -15.10 31.04
C VAL A 757 10.38 -16.10 30.86
N LYS A 758 9.41 -16.09 31.76
CA LYS A 758 8.16 -16.82 31.61
C LYS A 758 7.13 -15.90 30.98
N VAL A 759 6.44 -16.35 29.94
CA VAL A 759 5.33 -15.66 29.27
C VAL A 759 4.08 -16.52 29.44
N GLU A 760 3.04 -15.97 30.07
CA GLU A 760 1.76 -16.64 30.31
C GLU A 760 0.64 -15.74 29.77
N LEU A 761 -0.07 -16.20 28.75
CA LEU A 761 -1.14 -15.42 28.10
C LEU A 761 -2.41 -16.24 28.01
N LYS A 762 -3.53 -15.65 28.46
CA LYS A 762 -4.85 -16.15 28.13
C LYS A 762 -5.15 -15.96 26.64
N PRO A 763 -6.23 -16.55 26.12
CA PRO A 763 -6.67 -16.25 24.77
C PRO A 763 -6.79 -14.73 24.51
N HIS A 764 -6.21 -14.28 23.40
CA HIS A 764 -6.27 -12.90 22.92
C HIS A 764 -5.64 -11.85 23.86
N GLU A 765 -4.75 -12.28 24.76
CA GLU A 765 -3.96 -11.38 25.61
C GLU A 765 -2.59 -11.06 25.00
N THR A 766 -2.03 -9.95 25.47
CA THR A 766 -0.69 -9.48 25.12
C THR A 766 0.20 -9.37 26.34
N GLU A 767 1.50 -9.50 26.11
CA GLU A 767 2.54 -9.12 27.07
C GLU A 767 3.59 -8.26 26.37
N LEU A 768 3.89 -7.12 26.95
CA LEU A 768 4.90 -6.20 26.46
C LEU A 768 6.12 -6.25 27.39
N LEU A 769 7.21 -6.83 26.87
CA LEU A 769 8.47 -6.97 27.60
C LEU A 769 9.48 -5.92 27.13
N VAL A 770 10.15 -5.28 28.07
CA VAL A 770 11.28 -4.38 27.82
C VAL A 770 12.51 -4.97 28.48
N VAL A 771 13.55 -5.26 27.68
CA VAL A 771 14.81 -5.87 28.13
C VAL A 771 15.93 -4.86 28.02
N ARG A 772 16.61 -4.62 29.17
CA ARG A 772 17.72 -3.65 29.31
C ARG A 772 19.04 -4.34 29.65
#